data_4318dc699736601a30dec1fd3a4787ef
#
_entry.id   4318dc699736601a30dec1fd3a4787ef
#
_cell.length_a   1.000
_cell.length_b   1.000
_cell.length_c   1.000
_cell.angle_alpha   90.00
_cell.angle_beta   90.00
_cell.angle_gamma   90.00
#
_symmetry.space_group_name_H-M   'P 1'
#
loop_
_entity.id
_entity.type
_entity.pdbx_description
1 polymer ?
#
loop_
_entity_poly.entity_id
_entity_poly.type
_entity_poly.pdbx_seq_one_letter_code
_entity_poly.pdbx_strand_id
1 'polypeptide(L)'
;MKKLLAILLCCAMLCTSLAFGSYAAELKEDDGYTVGDVDKDGTVNAIDSYNIKATLAGAAGAVCDVESGDLDADGQISAMDSYYMKACLSGAMSTSDFESDHNVYRLLIGGYDINEFCIVVPEDATREDNAHYAAERMQYYIGLATGAELEICYGDENRTKEHAIVYNMVALDCELGEELGYEGYKYDVTDGDLNIYGTARGNMYCTYDLLERVGFVFYSDYYTFIWETRRVEICEGESESFVPELSFRMVAGSYFGGGGCEDHFYPQKLNGSQLYRAEDDTRTGTLTGPRFINAHSFGYYWRMATGTYTDDDHLYECWQSGEQKEESDWGSSPPWQPCATSDDDYEKLMLGLDRTITMIEKRGQKFTPYISAMSFSIADNQKGYCSCRNCTKKYRTEGYSGLYIDLTNRAARDIKKLYPEYPTLKLMSIIYDHSIPKTVRPEENVIIFFCGQGCNNHPINSGLCDGNKPLIHKLHNSAVVESLKAWTEYCHEAGAEIWFWYYPTSFLFYMSPCPNVLKLYDDFDFIINECGVDGFYFECGGRNYGFESLKAHLASEFIYDPDMTREEYTQILKDYLYIYYGAGYEYIYEYLEMHHVSGTMDTCYLNNFNYPQEMYDEEYLCANYEKMRELVVSAIALAKDASELEALEKLLVCCDFTGLSAVHTDWYKNGNNVDGYVANYDEMCELIQKYEMRPSTFQNEDGTPEQLDFTDYENSPWDQVA
;
A
#
# COMPACT_ATOMS: atom_id res chain seq x y z
N MET A 1 -32.86 31.79 33.01
CA MET A 1 -31.86 31.35 33.97
C MET A 1 -30.62 30.72 33.27
N LYS A 2 -30.79 29.92 32.25
CA LYS A 2 -29.59 29.35 31.49
C LYS A 2 -28.78 30.42 30.72
N LYS A 3 -29.43 31.45 30.13
CA LYS A 3 -28.71 32.54 29.43
C LYS A 3 -27.94 33.49 30.35
N LEU A 4 -28.38 33.63 31.64
CA LEU A 4 -27.71 34.46 32.60
C LEU A 4 -26.47 33.73 33.21
N LEU A 5 -26.50 32.40 33.25
CA LEU A 5 -25.36 31.57 33.69
C LEU A 5 -24.24 31.54 32.61
N ALA A 6 -24.58 31.55 31.34
CA ALA A 6 -23.61 31.63 30.24
C ALA A 6 -22.83 32.95 30.24
N ILE A 7 -23.52 34.09 30.50
CA ILE A 7 -22.90 35.42 30.58
C ILE A 7 -21.97 35.53 31.77
N LEU A 8 -22.26 34.90 32.93
CA LEU A 8 -21.41 34.88 34.12
C LEU A 8 -20.21 33.94 33.97
N LEU A 9 -20.34 32.86 33.21
CA LEU A 9 -19.19 31.98 32.82
C LEU A 9 -18.23 32.69 31.86
N CYS A 10 -18.73 33.44 30.87
CA CYS A 10 -17.90 34.22 29.97
C CYS A 10 -17.06 35.29 30.65
N CYS A 11 -17.57 35.92 31.71
CA CYS A 11 -16.81 36.92 32.48
C CYS A 11 -15.73 36.30 33.40
N ALA A 12 -15.88 35.05 33.82
CA ALA A 12 -14.90 34.33 34.60
C ALA A 12 -13.74 33.75 33.82
N MET A 13 -13.94 33.47 32.51
CA MET A 13 -12.89 32.92 31.64
C MET A 13 -11.96 34.01 31.06
N LEU A 14 -12.32 35.28 31.14
CA LEU A 14 -11.49 36.41 30.69
C LEU A 14 -10.27 36.70 31.59
N CYS A 15 -10.13 36.00 32.72
CA CYS A 15 -9.01 36.20 33.65
C CYS A 15 -7.99 35.03 33.68
N THR A 16 -8.15 33.98 32.89
CA THR A 16 -7.23 32.83 32.87
C THR A 16 -6.58 32.58 31.50
N SER A 17 -6.61 33.55 30.60
CA SER A 17 -5.95 33.43 29.28
C SER A 17 -4.47 33.73 29.32
N LEU A 18 -3.70 32.91 30.05
CA LEU A 18 -2.25 32.79 29.85
C LEU A 18 -1.90 31.30 30.04
N ALA A 19 -1.81 30.61 28.93
CA ALA A 19 -1.25 29.29 28.67
C ALA A 19 -2.27 28.31 28.01
N PHE A 20 -2.75 28.67 26.84
CA PHE A 20 -3.01 27.66 25.81
C PHE A 20 -2.08 27.97 24.68
N GLY A 21 -1.05 27.14 24.57
CA GLY A 21 -0.25 27.05 23.36
C GLY A 21 -1.20 26.77 22.20
N SER A 22 -1.07 27.54 21.16
CA SER A 22 -1.74 27.32 19.88
C SER A 22 -1.34 25.95 19.37
N TYR A 23 -2.20 24.96 19.58
CA TYR A 23 -2.21 23.80 18.71
C TYR A 23 -2.89 24.25 17.42
N ALA A 24 -2.13 24.95 16.56
CA ALA A 24 -2.38 24.90 15.16
C ALA A 24 -1.95 23.49 14.75
N ALA A 25 -2.89 22.61 14.42
CA ALA A 25 -2.62 21.59 13.45
C ALA A 25 -1.97 22.35 12.28
N GLU A 26 -0.77 21.96 11.87
CA GLU A 26 -0.24 22.37 10.58
C GLU A 26 -1.16 21.71 9.55
N LEU A 27 -2.28 22.37 9.28
CA LEU A 27 -3.03 22.19 8.05
C LEU A 27 -2.02 22.53 6.96
N LYS A 28 -1.81 21.62 6.02
CA LYS A 28 -1.11 21.89 4.77
C LYS A 28 -1.55 23.27 4.34
N GLU A 29 -0.62 24.20 4.09
CA GLU A 29 -0.94 25.54 3.63
C GLU A 29 -1.78 25.44 2.36
N ASP A 30 -3.09 25.42 2.53
CA ASP A 30 -4.02 25.62 1.45
C ASP A 30 -4.08 27.12 1.24
N ASP A 31 -3.46 27.60 0.18
CA ASP A 31 -3.44 29.00 -0.34
C ASP A 31 -3.28 30.15 0.67
N GLY A 32 -2.82 29.86 1.87
CA GLY A 32 -2.55 30.89 2.90
C GLY A 32 -3.79 31.54 3.47
N TYR A 33 -4.92 30.80 3.55
CA TYR A 33 -6.12 31.35 4.11
C TYR A 33 -6.72 30.47 5.21
N THR A 34 -6.90 31.03 6.36
CA THR A 34 -7.50 30.41 7.54
C THR A 34 -8.91 30.96 7.71
N VAL A 35 -9.87 30.07 7.93
CA VAL A 35 -11.26 30.48 8.21
C VAL A 35 -11.30 31.43 9.39
N GLY A 36 -11.92 32.59 9.15
CA GLY A 36 -12.02 33.64 10.14
C GLY A 36 -10.82 34.58 10.20
N ASP A 37 -9.73 34.31 9.52
CA ASP A 37 -8.58 35.23 9.33
C ASP A 37 -8.85 36.12 8.10
N VAL A 38 -9.71 37.11 8.27
CA VAL A 38 -10.24 37.91 7.17
C VAL A 38 -9.28 39.00 6.68
N ASP A 39 -8.26 39.31 7.44
CA ASP A 39 -7.22 40.28 7.03
C ASP A 39 -5.90 39.56 6.62
N LYS A 40 -5.88 38.24 6.65
CA LYS A 40 -4.76 37.38 6.24
C LYS A 40 -3.46 37.69 7.00
N ASP A 41 -3.57 38.00 8.29
CA ASP A 41 -2.41 38.26 9.15
C ASP A 41 -1.87 36.96 9.80
N GLY A 42 -2.51 35.83 9.57
CA GLY A 42 -2.16 34.49 10.09
C GLY A 42 -2.75 34.19 11.47
N THR A 43 -3.65 35.03 11.98
CA THR A 43 -4.26 34.82 13.29
C THR A 43 -5.74 35.22 13.35
N VAL A 44 -6.61 34.29 13.68
CA VAL A 44 -8.03 34.58 13.91
C VAL A 44 -8.21 35.28 15.28
N ASN A 45 -8.64 36.54 15.25
CA ASN A 45 -8.72 37.37 16.43
C ASN A 45 -9.85 38.43 16.37
N ALA A 46 -9.87 39.34 17.34
CA ALA A 46 -10.91 40.38 17.41
C ALA A 46 -10.87 41.39 16.24
N ILE A 47 -9.74 41.51 15.56
CA ILE A 47 -9.59 42.41 14.40
C ILE A 47 -10.40 41.86 13.22
N ASP A 48 -10.39 40.54 13.02
CA ASP A 48 -11.19 39.87 11.98
C ASP A 48 -12.68 40.11 12.20
N SER A 49 -13.15 39.90 13.41
CA SER A 49 -14.55 40.23 13.77
C SER A 49 -14.89 41.71 13.55
N TYR A 50 -13.92 42.62 13.74
CA TYR A 50 -14.08 44.02 13.41
C TYR A 50 -14.16 44.24 11.90
N ASN A 51 -13.29 43.62 11.14
CA ASN A 51 -13.22 43.72 9.69
C ASN A 51 -14.49 43.23 9.00
N ILE A 52 -15.05 42.11 9.43
CA ILE A 52 -16.37 41.63 8.96
C ILE A 52 -17.43 42.73 9.18
N LYS A 53 -17.50 43.29 10.38
CA LYS A 53 -18.48 44.34 10.68
C LYS A 53 -18.26 45.61 9.91
N ALA A 54 -16.99 46.03 9.73
CA ALA A 54 -16.61 47.19 8.98
C ALA A 54 -17.00 47.02 7.50
N THR A 55 -16.82 45.84 6.95
CA THR A 55 -17.25 45.48 5.59
C THR A 55 -18.77 45.58 5.46
N LEU A 56 -19.52 44.98 6.38
CA LEU A 56 -20.99 45.04 6.41
C LEU A 56 -21.54 46.47 6.57
N ALA A 57 -20.80 47.33 7.27
CA ALA A 57 -21.12 48.76 7.41
C ALA A 57 -20.69 49.59 6.22
N GLY A 58 -20.05 49.02 5.21
CA GLY A 58 -19.52 49.75 4.04
C GLY A 58 -18.40 50.72 4.40
N ALA A 59 -17.61 50.42 5.44
CA ALA A 59 -16.55 51.27 5.90
C ALA A 59 -15.39 51.30 4.87
N ALA A 60 -14.95 52.48 4.48
CA ALA A 60 -13.83 52.67 3.54
C ALA A 60 -12.54 52.15 4.18
N GLY A 61 -11.88 51.19 3.52
CA GLY A 61 -10.63 50.58 3.96
C GLY A 61 -10.79 49.37 4.87
N ALA A 62 -12.01 48.80 5.04
CA ALA A 62 -12.19 47.48 5.62
C ALA A 62 -11.49 46.43 4.74
N VAL A 63 -10.69 45.59 5.37
CA VAL A 63 -10.02 44.46 4.72
C VAL A 63 -10.78 43.22 5.18
N CYS A 64 -11.55 42.65 4.28
CA CYS A 64 -12.28 41.40 4.56
C CYS A 64 -12.23 40.53 3.32
N ASP A 65 -11.46 39.47 3.42
CA ASP A 65 -11.48 38.42 2.43
C ASP A 65 -12.82 37.66 2.54
N VAL A 66 -13.51 37.51 1.43
CA VAL A 66 -14.84 36.89 1.42
C VAL A 66 -14.74 35.40 1.80
N GLU A 67 -13.75 34.74 1.29
CA GLU A 67 -13.57 33.28 1.51
C GLU A 67 -13.23 32.96 2.96
N SER A 68 -12.41 33.77 3.62
CA SER A 68 -12.11 33.60 5.06
C SER A 68 -13.21 34.13 5.96
N GLY A 69 -14.03 35.05 5.48
CA GLY A 69 -15.04 35.73 6.27
C GLY A 69 -16.45 35.17 6.17
N ASP A 70 -16.75 34.40 5.16
CA ASP A 70 -18.02 33.67 4.95
C ASP A 70 -17.98 32.37 5.78
N LEU A 71 -18.37 32.49 7.05
CA LEU A 71 -18.25 31.37 8.00
C LEU A 71 -19.32 30.29 7.79
N ASP A 72 -20.49 30.64 7.24
CA ASP A 72 -21.55 29.69 6.97
C ASP A 72 -21.60 29.21 5.51
N ALA A 73 -20.59 29.64 4.72
CA ALA A 73 -20.40 29.23 3.33
C ALA A 73 -21.61 29.49 2.41
N ASP A 74 -22.39 30.57 2.70
CA ASP A 74 -23.52 30.98 1.86
C ASP A 74 -23.10 31.81 0.63
N GLY A 75 -21.81 32.09 0.48
CA GLY A 75 -21.22 32.89 -0.60
C GLY A 75 -21.25 34.39 -0.37
N GLN A 76 -21.68 34.87 0.80
CA GLN A 76 -21.77 36.28 1.11
C GLN A 76 -21.32 36.60 2.53
N ILE A 77 -20.65 37.72 2.73
CA ILE A 77 -20.39 38.24 4.07
C ILE A 77 -21.67 38.87 4.62
N SER A 78 -22.23 38.32 5.68
CA SER A 78 -23.48 38.66 6.27
C SER A 78 -23.40 38.99 7.78
N ALA A 79 -24.51 39.35 8.39
CA ALA A 79 -24.57 39.56 9.83
C ALA A 79 -24.42 38.21 10.60
N MET A 80 -24.70 37.09 9.95
CA MET A 80 -24.51 35.75 10.52
C MET A 80 -23.05 35.42 10.69
N ASP A 81 -22.19 35.73 9.71
CA ASP A 81 -20.75 35.52 9.80
C ASP A 81 -20.15 36.31 10.96
N SER A 82 -20.57 37.57 11.10
CA SER A 82 -20.20 38.38 12.26
C SER A 82 -20.66 37.81 13.60
N TYR A 83 -21.81 37.14 13.61
CA TYR A 83 -22.32 36.45 14.81
C TYR A 83 -21.47 35.18 15.07
N TYR A 84 -21.26 34.39 14.06
CA TYR A 84 -20.47 33.16 14.13
C TYR A 84 -19.00 33.44 14.54
N MET A 85 -18.36 34.41 13.93
CA MET A 85 -17.02 34.85 14.30
C MET A 85 -16.93 35.17 15.79
N LYS A 86 -17.91 35.87 16.36
CA LYS A 86 -17.92 36.16 17.79
C LYS A 86 -18.16 34.91 18.63
N ALA A 87 -18.97 33.99 18.18
CA ALA A 87 -19.23 32.75 18.85
C ALA A 87 -17.94 31.89 18.92
N CYS A 88 -17.18 31.84 17.83
CA CYS A 88 -15.87 31.19 17.80
C CYS A 88 -14.87 31.87 18.73
N LEU A 89 -14.69 33.19 18.63
CA LEU A 89 -13.77 33.92 19.49
C LEU A 89 -14.12 33.86 20.98
N SER A 90 -15.38 33.62 21.32
CA SER A 90 -15.82 33.44 22.71
C SER A 90 -15.72 31.96 23.18
N GLY A 91 -15.34 31.05 22.32
CA GLY A 91 -15.34 29.61 22.59
C GLY A 91 -16.76 29.02 22.79
N ALA A 92 -17.79 29.73 22.34
CA ALA A 92 -19.16 29.24 22.37
C ALA A 92 -19.50 28.31 21.21
N MET A 93 -18.73 28.40 20.15
CA MET A 93 -18.77 27.55 18.97
C MET A 93 -17.33 27.25 18.52
N SER A 94 -17.16 26.14 17.85
CA SER A 94 -15.94 25.83 17.10
C SER A 94 -16.12 26.22 15.65
N THR A 95 -15.03 26.42 14.91
CA THR A 95 -15.11 26.50 13.44
C THR A 95 -15.71 25.24 12.83
N SER A 96 -15.51 24.09 13.49
CA SER A 96 -16.14 22.82 13.11
C SER A 96 -17.68 22.80 13.24
N ASP A 97 -18.28 23.75 13.98
CA ASP A 97 -19.75 23.87 14.08
C ASP A 97 -20.40 24.49 12.82
N PHE A 98 -19.58 24.95 11.87
CA PHE A 98 -20.02 25.51 10.58
C PHE A 98 -19.65 24.63 9.40
N GLU A 99 -19.16 23.44 9.68
CA GLU A 99 -18.88 22.45 8.65
C GLU A 99 -20.21 22.05 8.02
N SER A 100 -20.28 22.22 6.69
CA SER A 100 -21.32 21.56 5.88
C SER A 100 -21.09 20.05 5.96
N ASP A 101 -22.06 19.24 5.55
CA ASP A 101 -21.88 17.79 5.38
C ASP A 101 -20.81 17.44 4.31
N HIS A 102 -20.12 18.44 3.77
CA HIS A 102 -19.14 18.35 2.70
C HIS A 102 -17.75 18.77 3.19
N ASN A 103 -16.72 18.04 2.75
CA ASN A 103 -15.34 18.25 3.18
C ASN A 103 -14.58 19.28 2.32
N VAL A 104 -15.08 19.56 1.11
CA VAL A 104 -14.59 20.61 0.22
C VAL A 104 -15.72 21.57 -0.08
N TYR A 105 -15.62 22.81 0.37
CA TYR A 105 -16.66 23.81 0.17
C TYR A 105 -16.72 24.30 -1.28
N ARG A 106 -15.54 24.46 -1.89
CA ARG A 106 -15.45 24.94 -3.28
C ARG A 106 -14.35 24.18 -4.02
N LEU A 107 -14.72 23.50 -5.07
CA LEU A 107 -13.80 22.97 -6.05
C LEU A 107 -13.94 23.78 -7.33
N LEU A 108 -12.85 24.44 -7.75
CA LEU A 108 -12.80 25.26 -8.95
C LEU A 108 -11.91 24.58 -10.01
N ILE A 109 -12.36 24.61 -11.25
CA ILE A 109 -11.58 24.15 -12.40
C ILE A 109 -11.59 25.25 -13.44
N GLY A 110 -10.43 25.77 -13.83
CA GLY A 110 -10.31 26.89 -14.75
C GLY A 110 -11.02 28.17 -14.24
N GLY A 111 -11.20 28.30 -12.92
CA GLY A 111 -11.90 29.40 -12.28
C GLY A 111 -13.43 29.24 -12.19
N TYR A 112 -14.01 28.14 -12.69
CA TYR A 112 -15.44 27.86 -12.64
C TYR A 112 -15.75 26.86 -11.54
N ASP A 113 -16.91 27.03 -10.90
CA ASP A 113 -17.35 26.17 -9.81
C ASP A 113 -17.73 24.77 -10.31
N ILE A 114 -17.40 23.72 -9.57
CA ILE A 114 -17.67 22.33 -9.96
C ILE A 114 -19.14 22.05 -10.27
N ASN A 115 -20.07 22.80 -9.69
CA ASN A 115 -21.50 22.69 -10.00
C ASN A 115 -21.85 23.14 -11.43
N GLU A 116 -20.94 23.83 -12.12
CA GLU A 116 -21.08 24.22 -13.54
C GLU A 116 -20.57 23.17 -14.51
N PHE A 117 -20.15 22.00 -13.99
CA PHE A 117 -19.55 20.91 -14.79
C PHE A 117 -20.49 19.73 -15.00
N CYS A 118 -20.31 19.05 -16.11
CA CYS A 118 -20.69 17.66 -16.32
C CYS A 118 -19.43 16.82 -16.60
N ILE A 119 -19.57 15.50 -16.64
CA ILE A 119 -18.47 14.60 -17.03
C ILE A 119 -18.78 14.09 -18.44
N VAL A 120 -17.80 14.13 -19.32
CA VAL A 120 -17.94 13.62 -20.69
C VAL A 120 -17.04 12.43 -20.89
N VAL A 121 -17.62 11.34 -21.38
CA VAL A 121 -16.91 10.12 -21.82
C VAL A 121 -17.11 9.93 -23.33
N PRO A 122 -16.28 9.14 -24.05
CA PRO A 122 -16.49 8.82 -25.45
C PRO A 122 -17.92 8.35 -25.74
N GLU A 123 -18.47 8.70 -26.91
CA GLU A 123 -19.85 8.37 -27.29
C GLU A 123 -20.12 6.86 -27.27
N ASP A 124 -19.13 6.05 -27.64
CA ASP A 124 -19.19 4.60 -27.67
C ASP A 124 -18.69 3.92 -26.41
N ALA A 125 -18.37 4.69 -25.35
CA ALA A 125 -17.92 4.14 -24.07
C ALA A 125 -19.00 3.26 -23.44
N THR A 126 -18.58 2.12 -22.97
CA THR A 126 -19.42 1.17 -22.23
C THR A 126 -19.03 1.18 -20.74
N ARG A 127 -19.84 0.55 -19.90
CA ARG A 127 -19.51 0.40 -18.49
C ARG A 127 -18.27 -0.47 -18.24
N GLU A 128 -17.82 -1.18 -19.24
CA GLU A 128 -16.61 -2.01 -19.18
C GLU A 128 -15.34 -1.23 -19.55
N ASP A 129 -15.48 0.00 -20.04
CA ASP A 129 -14.36 0.83 -20.44
C ASP A 129 -13.78 1.61 -19.25
N ASN A 130 -12.47 1.71 -19.18
CA ASN A 130 -11.76 2.40 -18.10
C ASN A 130 -12.15 3.89 -18.00
N ALA A 131 -12.43 4.56 -19.11
CA ALA A 131 -12.89 5.94 -19.10
C ALA A 131 -14.25 6.10 -18.39
N HIS A 132 -15.18 5.19 -18.65
CA HIS A 132 -16.48 5.22 -17.97
C HIS A 132 -16.34 4.93 -16.47
N TYR A 133 -15.56 3.91 -16.12
CA TYR A 133 -15.32 3.59 -14.72
C TYR A 133 -14.64 4.75 -13.97
N ALA A 134 -13.63 5.37 -14.58
CA ALA A 134 -12.96 6.55 -14.04
C ALA A 134 -13.96 7.72 -13.83
N ALA A 135 -14.86 7.95 -14.79
CA ALA A 135 -15.92 8.94 -14.69
C ALA A 135 -16.89 8.63 -13.54
N GLU A 136 -17.29 7.36 -13.34
CA GLU A 136 -18.13 6.97 -12.19
C GLU A 136 -17.42 7.20 -10.85
N ARG A 137 -16.09 6.95 -10.77
CA ARG A 137 -15.30 7.24 -9.55
C ARG A 137 -15.18 8.75 -9.31
N MET A 138 -14.86 9.52 -10.34
CA MET A 138 -14.84 10.99 -10.26
C MET A 138 -16.18 11.54 -9.78
N GLN A 139 -17.28 11.13 -10.40
CA GLN A 139 -18.63 11.52 -9.99
C GLN A 139 -18.91 11.22 -8.53
N TYR A 140 -18.59 10.00 -8.09
CA TYR A 140 -18.87 9.55 -6.74
C TYR A 140 -18.07 10.34 -5.69
N TYR A 141 -16.76 10.43 -5.86
CA TYR A 141 -15.90 11.07 -4.87
C TYR A 141 -16.04 12.60 -4.87
N ILE A 142 -16.16 13.25 -6.02
CA ILE A 142 -16.43 14.68 -6.07
C ILE A 142 -17.81 14.98 -5.44
N GLY A 143 -18.82 14.17 -5.72
CA GLY A 143 -20.12 14.29 -5.07
C GLY A 143 -20.04 14.14 -3.55
N LEU A 144 -19.23 13.20 -3.07
CA LEU A 144 -18.99 12.99 -1.63
C LEU A 144 -18.29 14.20 -0.99
N ALA A 145 -17.29 14.76 -1.69
CA ALA A 145 -16.49 15.86 -1.17
C ALA A 145 -17.20 17.21 -1.17
N THR A 146 -17.97 17.49 -2.22
CA THR A 146 -18.52 18.83 -2.51
C THR A 146 -20.06 18.92 -2.49
N GLY A 147 -20.74 17.76 -2.50
CA GLY A 147 -22.18 17.70 -2.72
C GLY A 147 -22.62 17.96 -4.16
N ALA A 148 -21.70 18.17 -5.10
CA ALA A 148 -22.06 18.42 -6.49
C ALA A 148 -22.62 17.17 -7.17
N GLU A 149 -23.69 17.35 -7.94
CA GLU A 149 -24.30 16.31 -8.78
C GLU A 149 -23.78 16.44 -10.22
N LEU A 150 -22.76 15.65 -10.56
CA LEU A 150 -22.16 15.63 -11.90
C LEU A 150 -22.85 14.60 -12.77
N GLU A 151 -23.39 15.01 -13.93
CA GLU A 151 -24.00 14.10 -14.90
C GLU A 151 -22.93 13.53 -15.85
N ILE A 152 -22.95 12.22 -16.10
CA ILE A 152 -22.07 11.58 -17.09
C ILE A 152 -22.77 11.60 -18.47
N CYS A 153 -22.15 12.28 -19.41
CA CYS A 153 -22.61 12.46 -20.81
C CYS A 153 -21.76 11.62 -21.75
N TYR A 154 -22.41 10.98 -22.72
CA TYR A 154 -21.75 10.19 -23.76
C TYR A 154 -21.61 11.01 -25.04
N GLY A 155 -20.40 11.42 -25.34
CA GLY A 155 -20.07 12.33 -26.44
C GLY A 155 -20.22 13.80 -26.08
N ASP A 156 -19.36 14.62 -26.63
CA ASP A 156 -19.27 16.05 -26.35
C ASP A 156 -20.53 16.84 -26.73
N GLU A 157 -21.22 16.41 -27.79
CA GLU A 157 -22.48 17.01 -28.24
C GLU A 157 -23.65 16.81 -27.26
N ASN A 158 -23.50 15.93 -26.28
CA ASN A 158 -24.53 15.66 -25.28
C ASN A 158 -24.24 16.32 -23.93
N ARG A 159 -23.32 17.28 -23.87
CA ARG A 159 -23.04 18.05 -22.67
C ARG A 159 -24.30 18.67 -22.08
N THR A 160 -24.44 18.56 -20.77
CA THR A 160 -25.56 19.16 -20.04
C THR A 160 -25.18 20.48 -19.35
N LYS A 161 -23.88 20.78 -19.30
CA LYS A 161 -23.30 21.99 -18.73
C LYS A 161 -22.33 22.66 -19.71
N GLU A 162 -22.00 23.93 -19.48
CA GLU A 162 -21.05 24.70 -20.28
C GLU A 162 -19.62 24.14 -20.15
N HIS A 163 -19.25 23.72 -18.95
CA HIS A 163 -17.94 23.16 -18.65
C HIS A 163 -18.00 21.64 -18.39
N ALA A 164 -16.91 20.97 -18.64
CA ALA A 164 -16.83 19.51 -18.48
C ALA A 164 -15.49 19.01 -17.97
N ILE A 165 -15.54 17.87 -17.29
CA ILE A 165 -14.40 16.96 -17.10
C ILE A 165 -14.47 15.94 -18.24
N VAL A 166 -13.53 16.00 -19.18
CA VAL A 166 -13.57 15.25 -20.44
C VAL A 166 -12.57 14.11 -20.41
N TYR A 167 -13.04 12.88 -20.48
CA TYR A 167 -12.20 11.70 -20.57
C TYR A 167 -11.93 11.33 -22.02
N ASN A 168 -10.67 11.37 -22.41
CA ASN A 168 -10.19 11.00 -23.73
C ASN A 168 -9.42 9.67 -23.66
N MET A 169 -9.86 8.68 -24.44
CA MET A 169 -9.12 7.44 -24.59
C MET A 169 -8.02 7.62 -25.64
N VAL A 170 -6.78 7.41 -25.23
CA VAL A 170 -5.61 7.51 -26.07
C VAL A 170 -5.25 6.14 -26.62
N ALA A 171 -5.23 6.01 -27.93
CA ALA A 171 -4.79 4.79 -28.61
C ALA A 171 -3.26 4.63 -28.50
N LEU A 172 -2.78 3.44 -28.20
CA LEU A 172 -1.34 3.18 -28.00
C LEU A 172 -0.49 3.35 -29.29
N ASP A 173 -1.11 3.27 -30.45
CA ASP A 173 -0.45 3.39 -31.76
C ASP A 173 -0.40 4.82 -32.30
N CYS A 174 -0.70 5.82 -31.48
CA CYS A 174 -0.52 7.24 -31.79
C CYS A 174 0.67 7.84 -31.00
N GLU A 175 1.15 9.00 -31.43
CA GLU A 175 2.32 9.67 -30.85
C GLU A 175 2.16 9.89 -29.32
N LEU A 176 1.01 10.37 -28.88
CA LEU A 176 0.72 10.54 -27.46
C LEU A 176 0.63 9.18 -26.72
N GLY A 177 0.08 8.16 -27.36
CA GLY A 177 0.00 6.82 -26.79
C GLY A 177 1.36 6.16 -26.65
N GLU A 178 2.28 6.39 -27.60
CA GLU A 178 3.67 5.94 -27.48
C GLU A 178 4.40 6.67 -26.32
N GLU A 179 4.12 7.97 -26.12
CA GLU A 179 4.68 8.76 -25.01
C GLU A 179 4.15 8.31 -23.65
N LEU A 180 2.84 8.10 -23.52
CA LEU A 180 2.19 7.71 -22.27
C LEU A 180 2.37 6.23 -21.93
N GLY A 181 2.78 5.41 -22.89
CA GLY A 181 2.88 3.97 -22.69
C GLY A 181 1.52 3.38 -22.30
N TYR A 182 1.55 2.34 -21.47
CA TYR A 182 0.34 1.58 -21.16
C TYR A 182 -0.52 2.17 -20.05
N GLU A 183 0.11 2.80 -19.07
CA GLU A 183 -0.54 3.24 -17.83
C GLU A 183 -0.44 4.74 -17.59
N GLY A 184 0.18 5.45 -18.54
CA GLY A 184 0.38 6.88 -18.42
C GLY A 184 -0.87 7.69 -18.73
N TYR A 185 -0.86 8.91 -18.24
CA TYR A 185 -1.88 9.91 -18.50
C TYR A 185 -1.29 11.30 -18.69
N LYS A 186 -2.10 12.16 -19.23
CA LYS A 186 -1.92 13.60 -19.25
C LYS A 186 -3.26 14.26 -18.93
N TYR A 187 -3.24 15.38 -18.23
CA TYR A 187 -4.39 16.28 -18.20
C TYR A 187 -4.00 17.70 -18.55
N ASP A 188 -4.94 18.50 -18.98
CA ASP A 188 -4.84 19.95 -19.12
C ASP A 188 -6.17 20.63 -18.80
N VAL A 189 -6.10 21.90 -18.40
CA VAL A 189 -7.26 22.76 -18.24
C VAL A 189 -7.21 23.83 -19.33
N THR A 190 -8.17 23.78 -20.24
CA THR A 190 -8.24 24.67 -21.40
C THR A 190 -9.68 25.08 -21.69
N ASP A 191 -9.90 26.40 -21.86
CA ASP A 191 -11.22 26.99 -22.10
C ASP A 191 -12.25 26.65 -20.99
N GLY A 192 -11.78 26.45 -19.76
CA GLY A 192 -12.58 26.08 -18.59
C GLY A 192 -12.93 24.59 -18.49
N ASP A 193 -12.48 23.74 -19.40
CA ASP A 193 -12.67 22.29 -19.35
C ASP A 193 -11.40 21.61 -18.78
N LEU A 194 -11.59 20.57 -17.97
CA LEU A 194 -10.54 19.64 -17.55
C LEU A 194 -10.49 18.45 -18.53
N ASN A 195 -9.47 18.41 -19.36
CA ASN A 195 -9.29 17.34 -20.33
C ASN A 195 -8.32 16.29 -19.79
N ILE A 196 -8.76 15.05 -19.68
CA ILE A 196 -7.97 13.91 -19.25
C ILE A 196 -7.69 13.02 -20.46
N TYR A 197 -6.43 12.69 -20.68
CA TYR A 197 -5.94 11.82 -21.75
C TYR A 197 -5.25 10.63 -21.15
N GLY A 198 -5.83 9.47 -21.18
CA GLY A 198 -5.25 8.25 -20.63
C GLY A 198 -5.22 7.13 -21.63
N THR A 199 -4.16 6.38 -21.61
CA THR A 199 -4.10 5.05 -22.20
C THR A 199 -4.93 4.07 -21.35
N ALA A 200 -4.78 2.78 -21.49
CA ALA A 200 -5.70 1.80 -20.89
C ALA A 200 -6.05 2.07 -19.40
N ARG A 201 -5.05 2.25 -18.54
CA ARG A 201 -5.27 2.56 -17.10
C ARG A 201 -5.07 4.03 -16.75
N GLY A 202 -4.46 4.77 -17.63
CA GLY A 202 -4.07 6.15 -17.36
C GLY A 202 -5.24 7.03 -16.92
N ASN A 203 -6.42 6.86 -17.51
CA ASN A 203 -7.62 7.61 -17.10
C ASN A 203 -7.99 7.38 -15.63
N MET A 204 -7.81 6.17 -15.14
CA MET A 204 -8.12 5.84 -13.75
C MET A 204 -7.07 6.42 -12.79
N TYR A 205 -5.79 6.28 -13.12
CA TYR A 205 -4.71 6.84 -12.31
C TYR A 205 -4.80 8.36 -12.23
N CYS A 206 -5.03 9.03 -13.37
CA CYS A 206 -5.30 10.47 -13.38
C CYS A 206 -6.47 10.85 -12.48
N THR A 207 -7.55 10.06 -12.50
CA THR A 207 -8.71 10.31 -11.64
C THR A 207 -8.35 10.25 -10.17
N TYR A 208 -7.61 9.23 -9.75
CA TYR A 208 -7.22 9.10 -8.34
C TYR A 208 -6.19 10.16 -7.94
N ASP A 209 -5.22 10.51 -8.79
CA ASP A 209 -4.28 11.59 -8.52
C ASP A 209 -4.99 12.95 -8.36
N LEU A 210 -5.99 13.23 -9.20
CA LEU A 210 -6.83 14.43 -9.07
C LEU A 210 -7.70 14.39 -7.81
N LEU A 211 -8.22 13.23 -7.42
CA LEU A 211 -8.99 13.06 -6.18
C LEU A 211 -8.10 13.24 -4.95
N GLU A 212 -6.87 12.76 -4.98
CA GLU A 212 -5.89 13.02 -3.91
C GLU A 212 -5.58 14.51 -3.81
N ARG A 213 -5.49 15.22 -4.93
CA ARG A 213 -5.36 16.67 -4.94
C ARG A 213 -6.59 17.39 -4.35
N VAL A 214 -7.79 16.84 -4.48
CA VAL A 214 -9.00 17.31 -3.80
C VAL A 214 -8.95 17.06 -2.28
N GLY A 215 -8.07 16.18 -1.84
CA GLY A 215 -7.84 15.89 -0.42
C GLY A 215 -8.18 14.47 -0.01
N PHE A 216 -8.54 13.60 -0.95
CA PHE A 216 -8.75 12.19 -0.63
C PHE A 216 -7.41 11.49 -0.35
N VAL A 217 -7.44 10.55 0.59
CA VAL A 217 -6.34 9.61 0.82
C VAL A 217 -6.93 8.20 0.88
N PHE A 218 -6.37 7.30 0.10
CA PHE A 218 -6.84 5.93 -0.05
C PHE A 218 -5.89 4.98 0.64
N TYR A 219 -6.16 4.60 1.90
CA TYR A 219 -5.25 3.76 2.70
C TYR A 219 -5.42 2.26 2.47
N SER A 220 -6.65 1.81 2.31
CA SER A 220 -6.99 0.40 2.06
C SER A 220 -8.42 0.30 1.57
N ASP A 221 -8.82 -0.94 1.25
CA ASP A 221 -10.20 -1.25 0.85
C ASP A 221 -11.28 -0.86 1.84
N TYR A 222 -10.91 -0.72 3.09
CA TYR A 222 -11.87 -0.42 4.16
C TYR A 222 -11.79 1.02 4.66
N TYR A 223 -10.82 1.79 4.18
CA TYR A 223 -10.57 3.09 4.76
C TYR A 223 -10.12 4.10 3.72
N THR A 224 -11.02 5.02 3.40
CA THR A 224 -10.75 6.23 2.62
C THR A 224 -10.97 7.42 3.52
N PHE A 225 -10.03 8.34 3.53
CA PHE A 225 -10.11 9.57 4.28
C PHE A 225 -10.16 10.75 3.33
N ILE A 226 -10.76 11.86 3.75
CA ILE A 226 -10.69 13.13 3.04
C ILE A 226 -10.32 14.22 4.02
N TRP A 227 -9.30 15.00 3.66
CA TRP A 227 -8.95 16.22 4.39
C TRP A 227 -10.03 17.26 4.25
N GLU A 228 -10.37 17.92 5.34
CA GLU A 228 -11.24 19.10 5.30
C GLU A 228 -10.47 20.24 4.66
N THR A 229 -10.99 20.75 3.54
CA THR A 229 -10.42 21.87 2.83
C THR A 229 -11.54 22.75 2.27
N ARG A 230 -11.38 24.06 2.35
CA ARG A 230 -12.45 24.97 1.89
C ARG A 230 -12.42 25.23 0.41
N ARG A 231 -11.24 25.19 -0.18
CA ARG A 231 -11.10 25.47 -1.59
C ARG A 231 -9.97 24.63 -2.19
N VAL A 232 -10.29 24.04 -3.31
CA VAL A 232 -9.30 23.43 -4.21
C VAL A 232 -9.48 24.05 -5.57
N GLU A 233 -8.40 24.42 -6.23
CA GLU A 233 -8.44 24.95 -7.58
C GLU A 233 -7.44 24.20 -8.49
N ILE A 234 -7.95 23.81 -9.67
CA ILE A 234 -7.15 23.32 -10.78
C ILE A 234 -7.16 24.45 -11.82
N CYS A 235 -6.03 25.14 -11.99
CA CYS A 235 -5.99 26.44 -12.65
C CYS A 235 -6.13 26.32 -14.18
N GLU A 236 -6.69 27.36 -14.81
CA GLU A 236 -6.67 27.48 -16.27
C GLU A 236 -5.23 27.50 -16.81
N GLY A 237 -4.96 26.68 -17.83
CA GLY A 237 -3.64 26.51 -18.42
C GLY A 237 -2.73 25.54 -17.67
N GLU A 238 -3.19 24.94 -16.59
CA GLU A 238 -2.48 23.88 -15.90
C GLU A 238 -2.45 22.62 -16.76
N SER A 239 -1.32 21.92 -16.75
CA SER A 239 -1.14 20.66 -17.48
C SER A 239 -0.08 19.80 -16.80
N GLU A 240 -0.38 18.52 -16.66
CA GLU A 240 0.53 17.53 -16.08
C GLU A 240 0.50 16.25 -16.90
N SER A 241 1.61 15.53 -16.92
CA SER A 241 1.74 14.22 -17.55
C SER A 241 2.54 13.30 -16.63
N PHE A 242 2.04 12.09 -16.43
CA PHE A 242 2.68 11.10 -15.59
C PHE A 242 2.67 9.72 -16.24
N VAL A 243 3.78 9.01 -16.11
CA VAL A 243 3.94 7.62 -16.59
C VAL A 243 4.62 6.83 -15.49
N PRO A 244 3.96 5.83 -14.88
CA PRO A 244 4.60 5.00 -13.87
C PRO A 244 5.84 4.29 -14.43
N GLU A 245 6.96 4.38 -13.73
CA GLU A 245 8.23 3.79 -14.19
C GLU A 245 8.27 2.27 -14.10
N LEU A 246 7.73 1.73 -13.00
CA LEU A 246 7.74 0.29 -12.77
C LEU A 246 6.66 -0.42 -13.59
N SER A 247 7.06 -1.38 -14.40
CA SER A 247 6.15 -2.24 -15.18
C SER A 247 5.26 -3.14 -14.31
N PHE A 248 5.70 -3.44 -13.09
CA PHE A 248 4.98 -4.27 -12.12
C PHE A 248 5.04 -3.66 -10.73
N ARG A 249 3.87 -3.41 -10.15
CA ARG A 249 3.69 -2.83 -8.82
C ARG A 249 2.70 -3.66 -8.04
N MET A 250 3.17 -4.33 -6.99
CA MET A 250 2.31 -5.16 -6.18
C MET A 250 2.65 -5.07 -4.70
N VAL A 251 1.63 -4.87 -3.91
CA VAL A 251 1.67 -5.00 -2.46
C VAL A 251 0.71 -6.12 -2.07
N ALA A 252 1.25 -7.18 -1.48
CA ALA A 252 0.44 -8.30 -1.02
C ALA A 252 0.18 -8.19 0.47
N GLY A 253 -1.00 -8.60 0.85
CA GLY A 253 -1.44 -8.64 2.24
C GLY A 253 -2.96 -8.65 2.32
N SER A 254 -3.49 -9.01 3.47
CA SER A 254 -4.94 -9.01 3.69
C SER A 254 -5.57 -7.61 3.70
N TYR A 255 -4.77 -6.56 3.65
CA TYR A 255 -5.22 -5.16 3.66
C TYR A 255 -5.74 -4.72 2.32
N PHE A 256 -5.14 -5.22 1.25
CA PHE A 256 -5.54 -4.91 -0.11
C PHE A 256 -6.47 -5.99 -0.68
N GLY A 257 -7.43 -6.43 0.12
CA GLY A 257 -8.51 -7.25 -0.35
C GLY A 257 -8.20 -8.73 -0.50
N GLY A 258 -8.09 -9.43 0.61
CA GLY A 258 -8.22 -10.89 0.61
C GLY A 258 -9.54 -11.41 0.04
N GLY A 259 -10.34 -10.56 -0.59
CA GLY A 259 -11.67 -10.84 -1.07
C GLY A 259 -11.98 -10.43 -2.51
N GLY A 260 -11.02 -9.91 -3.25
CA GLY A 260 -11.22 -9.55 -4.66
C GLY A 260 -12.06 -8.28 -4.82
N CYS A 261 -11.61 -7.22 -4.21
CA CYS A 261 -12.16 -5.90 -4.43
C CYS A 261 -11.28 -5.16 -5.43
N GLU A 262 -11.79 -4.99 -6.62
CA GLU A 262 -11.21 -4.17 -7.68
C GLU A 262 -11.07 -2.74 -7.25
N ASP A 263 -11.96 -2.27 -6.40
CA ASP A 263 -11.98 -0.91 -5.89
C ASP A 263 -10.74 -0.54 -5.05
N HIS A 264 -9.78 -1.48 -4.81
CA HIS A 264 -8.61 -1.22 -3.99
C HIS A 264 -7.31 -1.07 -4.76
N PHE A 265 -7.18 -1.80 -5.85
CA PHE A 265 -5.95 -1.72 -6.65
C PHE A 265 -5.82 -0.39 -7.36
N TYR A 266 -6.93 0.17 -7.81
CA TYR A 266 -6.91 1.43 -8.55
C TYR A 266 -6.56 2.63 -7.69
N PRO A 267 -7.17 2.82 -6.51
CA PRO A 267 -6.76 3.89 -5.63
C PRO A 267 -5.31 3.80 -5.18
N GLN A 268 -4.79 2.59 -5.01
CA GLN A 268 -3.38 2.35 -4.66
C GLN A 268 -2.46 2.31 -5.88
N LYS A 269 -3.01 2.51 -7.09
CA LYS A 269 -2.26 2.56 -8.37
C LYS A 269 -1.39 1.33 -8.61
N LEU A 270 -1.78 0.21 -8.01
CA LEU A 270 -1.16 -1.11 -8.20
C LEU A 270 -1.63 -1.75 -9.51
N ASN A 271 -0.76 -2.53 -10.13
CA ASN A 271 -1.07 -3.25 -11.36
C ASN A 271 -0.89 -4.76 -11.27
N GLY A 272 -0.33 -5.24 -10.18
CA GLY A 272 -0.20 -6.66 -9.88
C GLY A 272 -1.31 -7.15 -8.95
N SER A 273 -1.99 -8.23 -9.29
CA SER A 273 -3.04 -8.82 -8.47
C SER A 273 -2.75 -10.27 -8.13
N GLN A 274 -2.78 -10.62 -6.84
CA GLN A 274 -2.82 -12.01 -6.41
C GLN A 274 -4.22 -12.62 -6.52
N LEU A 275 -5.25 -11.79 -6.50
CA LEU A 275 -6.62 -12.23 -6.40
C LEU A 275 -7.37 -11.90 -7.66
N TYR A 276 -7.72 -12.94 -8.35
CA TYR A 276 -8.46 -12.90 -9.55
C TYR A 276 -9.90 -13.38 -9.29
N ARG A 277 -10.89 -12.56 -9.53
CA ARG A 277 -12.27 -12.98 -9.74
C ARG A 277 -12.63 -12.80 -11.20
N ALA A 278 -13.03 -13.90 -11.80
CA ALA A 278 -13.26 -14.02 -13.23
C ALA A 278 -14.33 -13.09 -13.81
N GLU A 279 -15.17 -12.50 -12.97
CA GLU A 279 -16.38 -11.81 -13.39
C GLU A 279 -16.18 -10.29 -13.55
N ASP A 280 -15.10 -9.74 -13.01
CA ASP A 280 -15.00 -8.30 -12.81
C ASP A 280 -13.82 -7.61 -13.51
N ASP A 281 -12.85 -8.33 -14.08
CA ASP A 281 -11.59 -7.74 -14.53
C ASP A 281 -11.41 -7.60 -16.06
N THR A 282 -12.47 -7.33 -16.77
CA THR A 282 -12.38 -6.86 -18.16
C THR A 282 -11.84 -5.42 -18.24
N ARG A 283 -11.87 -4.69 -17.14
CA ARG A 283 -11.52 -3.27 -17.03
C ARG A 283 -10.02 -3.02 -16.84
N THR A 284 -9.32 -3.95 -16.21
CA THR A 284 -7.93 -3.71 -15.79
C THR A 284 -6.90 -4.06 -16.82
N GLY A 285 -7.25 -4.90 -17.77
CA GLY A 285 -6.41 -5.22 -18.89
C GLY A 285 -5.07 -5.88 -18.60
N THR A 286 -4.65 -6.03 -17.35
CA THR A 286 -3.42 -6.72 -17.02
C THR A 286 -3.72 -8.00 -16.28
N LEU A 287 -3.65 -9.06 -17.01
CA LEU A 287 -3.48 -10.37 -16.43
C LEU A 287 -1.98 -10.55 -16.12
N THR A 288 -1.58 -10.17 -14.92
CA THR A 288 -0.46 -10.87 -14.33
C THR A 288 -0.99 -12.27 -14.07
N GLY A 289 -0.78 -13.17 -14.93
CA GLY A 289 -1.26 -14.55 -15.01
C GLY A 289 -2.35 -14.98 -14.07
N PRO A 290 -3.04 -16.05 -14.28
CA PRO A 290 -4.11 -16.45 -13.42
C PRO A 290 -3.61 -16.43 -11.99
N ARG A 291 -4.02 -15.37 -11.25
CA ARG A 291 -3.64 -15.13 -9.87
C ARG A 291 -2.17 -15.30 -9.70
N PHE A 292 -1.35 -14.46 -10.39
CA PHE A 292 0.01 -14.67 -9.93
C PHE A 292 0.17 -16.14 -9.46
N ILE A 293 -0.31 -17.05 -10.32
CA ILE A 293 -0.55 -18.40 -9.90
C ILE A 293 0.74 -18.86 -9.38
N ASN A 294 0.83 -18.62 -8.11
CA ASN A 294 1.99 -19.00 -7.43
C ASN A 294 3.23 -18.64 -8.21
N ALA A 295 3.94 -17.72 -7.71
CA ALA A 295 5.32 -17.67 -8.07
C ALA A 295 5.89 -19.09 -8.37
N HIS A 296 5.31 -20.11 -7.79
CA HIS A 296 5.68 -21.54 -7.82
C HIS A 296 4.76 -22.39 -8.71
N SER A 297 4.79 -22.16 -10.01
CA SER A 297 3.78 -22.68 -10.93
C SER A 297 4.00 -24.11 -11.47
N PHE A 298 5.21 -24.67 -11.39
CA PHE A 298 5.48 -25.97 -12.00
C PHE A 298 4.60 -27.10 -11.48
N GLY A 299 4.37 -27.15 -10.17
CA GLY A 299 3.48 -28.12 -9.58
C GLY A 299 2.03 -27.97 -10.05
N TYR A 300 1.60 -26.74 -10.24
CA TYR A 300 0.28 -26.41 -10.77
C TYR A 300 0.13 -26.90 -12.23
N TYR A 301 1.06 -26.53 -13.12
CA TYR A 301 1.00 -26.96 -14.52
C TYR A 301 1.07 -28.48 -14.67
N TRP A 302 1.85 -29.14 -13.82
CA TRP A 302 1.90 -30.60 -13.80
C TRP A 302 0.54 -31.22 -13.51
N ARG A 303 -0.17 -30.72 -12.52
CA ARG A 303 -1.51 -31.18 -12.16
C ARG A 303 -2.53 -30.85 -13.25
N MET A 304 -2.48 -29.68 -13.82
CA MET A 304 -3.30 -29.31 -14.98
C MET A 304 -3.08 -30.26 -16.16
N ALA A 305 -1.84 -30.68 -16.41
CA ALA A 305 -1.51 -31.62 -17.48
C ALA A 305 -1.99 -33.05 -17.23
N THR A 306 -1.91 -33.52 -15.99
CA THR A 306 -2.24 -34.90 -15.64
C THR A 306 -3.72 -35.13 -15.36
N GLY A 307 -4.54 -34.07 -15.30
CA GLY A 307 -5.98 -34.17 -15.03
C GLY A 307 -6.32 -34.51 -13.59
N THR A 308 -5.38 -34.31 -12.66
CA THR A 308 -5.63 -34.45 -11.22
C THR A 308 -6.40 -33.25 -10.65
N TYR A 309 -6.62 -32.22 -11.44
CA TYR A 309 -7.58 -31.15 -11.21
C TYR A 309 -8.71 -31.25 -12.21
N THR A 310 -9.90 -31.50 -11.74
CA THR A 310 -11.13 -31.37 -12.51
C THR A 310 -11.81 -30.08 -12.13
N ASP A 311 -12.02 -29.24 -13.13
CA ASP A 311 -12.91 -28.08 -13.19
C ASP A 311 -13.05 -27.12 -11.97
N ASP A 312 -12.74 -25.92 -12.27
CA ASP A 312 -13.29 -24.62 -11.92
C ASP A 312 -13.24 -24.15 -10.46
N ASP A 313 -13.64 -24.90 -9.47
CA ASP A 313 -13.88 -24.33 -8.12
C ASP A 313 -12.79 -24.63 -7.07
N HIS A 314 -11.89 -25.56 -7.34
CA HIS A 314 -10.95 -26.06 -6.31
C HIS A 314 -9.50 -25.54 -6.42
N LEU A 315 -9.18 -24.74 -7.40
CA LEU A 315 -7.80 -24.24 -7.59
C LEU A 315 -7.31 -23.39 -6.43
N TYR A 316 -8.22 -22.69 -5.80
CA TYR A 316 -7.94 -21.83 -4.64
C TYR A 316 -7.99 -22.60 -3.32
N GLU A 317 -8.93 -23.53 -3.17
CA GLU A 317 -9.10 -24.30 -1.93
C GLU A 317 -7.97 -25.30 -1.68
N CYS A 318 -7.40 -25.88 -2.72
CA CYS A 318 -6.28 -26.81 -2.57
C CYS A 318 -5.00 -26.17 -2.06
N TRP A 319 -4.86 -24.87 -2.24
CA TRP A 319 -3.69 -24.13 -1.78
C TRP A 319 -3.87 -23.57 -0.37
N GLN A 320 -5.04 -23.07 -0.06
CA GLN A 320 -5.36 -22.59 1.29
C GLN A 320 -5.65 -23.70 2.30
N SER A 321 -6.10 -24.86 1.85
CA SER A 321 -6.40 -25.98 2.75
C SER A 321 -5.18 -26.73 3.24
N GLY A 322 -3.97 -26.42 2.74
CA GLY A 322 -2.78 -27.16 3.16
C GLY A 322 -2.84 -28.68 2.89
N GLU A 323 -3.82 -29.15 2.15
CA GLU A 323 -3.88 -30.54 1.72
C GLU A 323 -2.71 -30.84 0.76
N GLN A 324 -1.51 -30.93 1.32
CA GLN A 324 -0.46 -31.75 0.73
C GLN A 324 -1.00 -33.17 0.71
N LYS A 325 -1.59 -33.52 -0.41
CA LYS A 325 -1.88 -34.92 -0.64
C LYS A 325 -0.58 -35.66 -0.71
N GLU A 326 -0.60 -36.85 -0.11
CA GLU A 326 0.51 -37.73 0.11
C GLU A 326 1.47 -37.82 -1.10
N GLU A 327 2.74 -38.15 -0.85
CA GLU A 327 3.82 -38.37 -1.83
C GLU A 327 3.43 -39.17 -3.08
N SER A 328 2.32 -39.91 -3.00
CA SER A 328 1.74 -40.71 -4.11
C SER A 328 1.22 -39.87 -5.28
N ASP A 329 0.90 -38.60 -5.09
CA ASP A 329 0.30 -37.76 -6.12
C ASP A 329 1.32 -37.14 -7.09
N TRP A 330 2.60 -37.20 -6.76
CA TRP A 330 3.69 -36.65 -7.57
C TRP A 330 4.38 -37.67 -8.48
N GLY A 331 3.86 -38.92 -8.55
CA GLY A 331 4.57 -39.99 -9.23
C GLY A 331 5.82 -40.42 -8.42
N SER A 332 6.21 -41.63 -8.55
CA SER A 332 7.04 -42.47 -7.69
C SER A 332 8.43 -41.97 -7.30
N SER A 333 8.71 -40.71 -7.27
CA SER A 333 9.90 -40.11 -6.61
C SER A 333 9.81 -38.58 -6.61
N PRO A 334 9.87 -37.94 -5.48
CA PRO A 334 9.92 -36.49 -5.45
C PRO A 334 11.32 -36.02 -5.84
N PRO A 335 11.52 -35.49 -7.04
CA PRO A 335 12.04 -34.18 -7.05
C PRO A 335 10.83 -33.25 -6.99
N TRP A 336 10.74 -32.44 -5.98
CA TRP A 336 9.77 -31.37 -5.87
C TRP A 336 9.82 -30.40 -7.06
N GLN A 337 10.88 -30.53 -7.87
CA GLN A 337 11.16 -29.77 -9.07
C GLN A 337 11.17 -30.69 -10.29
N PRO A 338 10.55 -30.31 -11.41
CA PRO A 338 10.60 -31.08 -12.65
C PRO A 338 12.05 -31.22 -13.16
N CYS A 339 12.30 -32.25 -13.93
CA CYS A 339 13.58 -32.42 -14.59
C CYS A 339 13.71 -31.40 -15.72
N ALA A 340 14.48 -30.35 -15.51
CA ALA A 340 14.66 -29.25 -16.46
C ALA A 340 15.29 -29.68 -17.82
N THR A 341 15.79 -30.90 -17.92
CA THR A 341 16.38 -31.46 -19.15
C THR A 341 15.61 -32.65 -19.74
N SER A 342 14.41 -32.93 -19.21
CA SER A 342 13.49 -33.96 -19.70
C SER A 342 12.51 -33.34 -20.68
N ASP A 343 12.37 -33.93 -21.87
CA ASP A 343 11.36 -33.52 -22.83
C ASP A 343 9.96 -33.90 -22.33
N ASP A 344 9.79 -35.06 -21.68
CA ASP A 344 8.51 -35.50 -21.13
C ASP A 344 7.99 -34.53 -20.05
N ASP A 345 8.88 -34.06 -19.15
CA ASP A 345 8.52 -33.11 -18.11
C ASP A 345 8.18 -31.74 -18.71
N TYR A 346 8.98 -31.31 -19.67
CA TYR A 346 8.71 -30.08 -20.40
C TYR A 346 7.35 -30.09 -21.12
N GLU A 347 7.03 -31.19 -21.83
CA GLU A 347 5.75 -31.34 -22.53
C GLU A 347 4.56 -31.27 -21.56
N LYS A 348 4.69 -31.88 -20.35
CA LYS A 348 3.66 -31.76 -19.31
C LYS A 348 3.51 -30.32 -18.82
N LEU A 349 4.61 -29.63 -18.53
CA LEU A 349 4.56 -28.23 -18.09
C LEU A 349 3.88 -27.34 -19.16
N MET A 350 4.25 -27.53 -20.43
CA MET A 350 3.66 -26.78 -21.55
C MET A 350 2.18 -27.10 -21.75
N LEU A 351 1.78 -28.37 -21.60
CA LEU A 351 0.37 -28.76 -21.65
C LEU A 351 -0.43 -28.14 -20.49
N GLY A 352 0.15 -28.07 -19.31
CA GLY A 352 -0.47 -27.40 -18.17
C GLY A 352 -0.62 -25.91 -18.38
N LEU A 353 0.40 -25.25 -18.92
CA LEU A 353 0.36 -23.85 -19.30
C LEU A 353 -0.71 -23.58 -20.37
N ASP A 354 -0.74 -24.37 -21.44
CA ASP A 354 -1.74 -24.28 -22.51
C ASP A 354 -3.18 -24.42 -21.98
N ARG A 355 -3.43 -25.42 -21.11
CA ARG A 355 -4.74 -25.60 -20.47
C ARG A 355 -5.12 -24.42 -19.59
N THR A 356 -4.15 -23.81 -18.94
CA THR A 356 -4.36 -22.63 -18.10
C THR A 356 -4.73 -21.41 -18.95
N ILE A 357 -4.02 -21.16 -20.04
CA ILE A 357 -4.36 -20.10 -21.01
C ILE A 357 -5.76 -20.31 -21.56
N THR A 358 -6.05 -21.53 -22.03
CA THR A 358 -7.38 -21.90 -22.53
C THR A 358 -8.49 -21.68 -21.48
N MET A 359 -8.22 -21.98 -20.22
CA MET A 359 -9.18 -21.75 -19.13
C MET A 359 -9.45 -20.26 -18.93
N ILE A 360 -8.42 -19.43 -18.95
CA ILE A 360 -8.51 -17.97 -18.87
C ILE A 360 -9.41 -17.44 -20.00
N GLU A 361 -9.14 -17.85 -21.23
CA GLU A 361 -9.92 -17.44 -22.40
C GLU A 361 -11.39 -17.87 -22.33
N LYS A 362 -11.65 -19.10 -21.87
CA LYS A 362 -13.03 -19.61 -21.70
C LYS A 362 -13.83 -18.82 -20.66
N ARG A 363 -13.16 -18.16 -19.73
CA ARG A 363 -13.78 -17.28 -18.75
C ARG A 363 -14.05 -15.88 -19.29
N GLY A 364 -13.84 -15.67 -20.59
CA GLY A 364 -14.03 -14.38 -21.27
C GLY A 364 -12.88 -13.40 -21.05
N GLN A 365 -11.79 -13.88 -20.43
CA GLN A 365 -10.63 -13.05 -20.17
C GLN A 365 -9.67 -13.14 -21.34
N LYS A 366 -9.14 -12.00 -21.72
CA LYS A 366 -8.15 -11.89 -22.79
C LYS A 366 -6.85 -11.42 -22.18
N PHE A 367 -5.77 -12.07 -22.56
CA PHE A 367 -4.46 -11.43 -22.43
C PHE A 367 -4.51 -10.17 -23.27
N THR A 368 -4.38 -9.04 -22.61
CA THR A 368 -4.40 -7.78 -23.33
C THR A 368 -3.11 -7.63 -24.15
N PRO A 369 -3.06 -6.73 -25.13
CA PRO A 369 -1.80 -6.42 -25.81
C PRO A 369 -0.74 -5.81 -24.91
N TYR A 370 -1.03 -5.72 -23.63
CA TYR A 370 -0.23 -5.10 -22.58
C TYR A 370 0.54 -6.15 -21.79
N ILE A 371 1.39 -5.74 -20.88
CA ILE A 371 2.25 -6.65 -20.15
C ILE A 371 1.42 -7.72 -19.45
N SER A 372 1.47 -8.91 -19.97
CA SER A 372 0.88 -10.10 -19.38
C SER A 372 2.01 -11.03 -18.98
N ALA A 373 2.16 -11.31 -17.70
CA ALA A 373 3.15 -12.22 -17.21
C ALA A 373 2.49 -13.47 -16.60
N MET A 374 3.01 -14.63 -16.93
CA MET A 374 2.63 -15.89 -16.33
C MET A 374 3.85 -16.50 -15.62
N SER A 375 3.66 -16.94 -14.39
CA SER A 375 4.73 -17.68 -13.70
C SER A 375 5.03 -18.98 -14.46
N PHE A 376 6.32 -19.25 -14.66
CA PHE A 376 6.84 -20.51 -15.11
C PHE A 376 8.06 -20.87 -14.26
N SER A 377 7.80 -21.20 -12.99
CA SER A 377 8.77 -21.19 -11.92
C SER A 377 8.75 -22.45 -11.08
N ILE A 378 9.88 -22.66 -10.42
CA ILE A 378 10.13 -23.75 -9.47
C ILE A 378 9.15 -23.74 -8.32
N ALA A 379 8.97 -24.89 -7.66
CA ALA A 379 8.19 -25.02 -6.42
C ALA A 379 8.86 -24.28 -5.27
N ASP A 380 8.06 -23.92 -4.25
CA ASP A 380 8.52 -23.18 -3.07
C ASP A 380 9.40 -24.03 -2.17
N ASN A 381 10.47 -24.47 -2.70
CA ASN A 381 11.55 -25.06 -1.91
C ASN A 381 12.86 -25.01 -2.67
N GLN A 382 13.95 -24.89 -1.93
CA GLN A 382 15.30 -24.92 -2.46
C GLN A 382 15.89 -26.34 -2.41
N LYS A 383 15.03 -27.37 -2.27
CA LYS A 383 15.40 -28.78 -2.19
C LYS A 383 14.74 -29.55 -3.32
N GLY A 384 15.13 -30.78 -3.54
CA GLY A 384 14.46 -31.65 -4.50
C GLY A 384 14.76 -31.36 -5.97
N TYR A 385 15.84 -30.67 -6.27
CA TYR A 385 16.29 -30.48 -7.66
C TYR A 385 16.65 -31.82 -8.30
N CYS A 386 16.33 -31.94 -9.58
CA CYS A 386 16.64 -33.16 -10.35
C CYS A 386 18.15 -33.45 -10.36
N SER A 387 18.52 -34.63 -9.91
CA SER A 387 19.92 -35.11 -9.83
C SER A 387 20.37 -35.97 -11.03
N CYS A 388 19.59 -36.01 -12.12
CA CYS A 388 19.98 -36.71 -13.31
C CYS A 388 21.29 -36.16 -13.91
N ARG A 389 21.98 -36.98 -14.72
CA ARG A 389 23.29 -36.60 -15.29
C ARG A 389 23.29 -35.28 -16.04
N ASN A 390 22.20 -35.01 -16.79
CA ASN A 390 22.12 -33.81 -17.62
C ASN A 390 21.85 -32.56 -16.77
N CYS A 391 20.90 -32.61 -15.82
CA CYS A 391 20.66 -31.52 -14.88
C CYS A 391 21.91 -31.23 -14.04
N THR A 392 22.56 -32.28 -13.50
CA THR A 392 23.79 -32.12 -12.72
C THR A 392 24.93 -31.49 -13.52
N LYS A 393 25.08 -31.86 -14.80
CA LYS A 393 26.10 -31.26 -15.68
C LYS A 393 25.78 -29.76 -15.90
N LYS A 394 24.53 -29.42 -16.16
CA LYS A 394 24.11 -28.04 -16.44
C LYS A 394 24.19 -27.18 -15.16
N TYR A 395 23.69 -27.69 -14.05
CA TYR A 395 23.79 -27.04 -12.75
C TYR A 395 25.25 -26.65 -12.37
N ARG A 396 26.23 -27.55 -12.61
CA ARG A 396 27.64 -27.27 -12.30
C ARG A 396 28.21 -26.11 -13.11
N THR A 397 27.63 -25.79 -14.24
CA THR A 397 28.07 -24.71 -15.12
C THR A 397 27.28 -23.43 -14.94
N GLU A 398 25.99 -23.56 -14.78
CA GLU A 398 25.04 -22.44 -14.88
C GLU A 398 24.35 -22.10 -13.55
N GLY A 399 24.57 -22.87 -12.47
CA GLY A 399 23.80 -22.78 -11.24
C GLY A 399 22.38 -23.32 -11.39
N TYR A 400 21.61 -23.32 -10.30
CA TYR A 400 20.20 -23.70 -10.34
C TYR A 400 19.37 -22.68 -11.10
N SER A 401 19.65 -21.38 -10.91
CA SER A 401 18.98 -20.31 -11.66
C SER A 401 19.15 -20.49 -13.16
N GLY A 402 20.37 -20.69 -13.65
CA GLY A 402 20.64 -20.92 -15.07
C GLY A 402 19.99 -22.20 -15.61
N LEU A 403 19.86 -23.25 -14.80
CA LEU A 403 19.20 -24.48 -15.17
C LEU A 403 17.72 -24.24 -15.49
N TYR A 404 17.00 -23.50 -14.63
CA TYR A 404 15.57 -23.26 -14.79
C TYR A 404 15.26 -22.07 -15.70
N ILE A 405 16.13 -21.06 -15.78
CA ILE A 405 16.02 -19.99 -16.80
C ILE A 405 16.09 -20.60 -18.21
N ASP A 406 16.97 -21.58 -18.46
CA ASP A 406 17.02 -22.24 -19.75
C ASP A 406 15.73 -23.01 -20.08
N LEU A 407 15.10 -23.64 -19.08
CA LEU A 407 13.81 -24.28 -19.24
C LEU A 407 12.72 -23.25 -19.56
N THR A 408 12.72 -22.13 -18.83
CA THR A 408 11.78 -21.02 -19.06
C THR A 408 12.00 -20.37 -20.43
N ASN A 409 13.23 -20.17 -20.85
CA ASN A 409 13.59 -19.68 -22.18
C ASN A 409 13.02 -20.57 -23.29
N ARG A 410 13.08 -21.90 -23.12
CA ARG A 410 12.48 -22.84 -24.06
C ARG A 410 10.98 -22.61 -24.16
N ALA A 411 10.29 -22.50 -23.03
CA ALA A 411 8.87 -22.21 -22.96
C ALA A 411 8.54 -20.83 -23.56
N ALA A 412 9.33 -19.80 -23.26
CA ALA A 412 9.17 -18.45 -23.76
C ALA A 412 9.28 -18.35 -25.30
N ARG A 413 10.18 -19.12 -25.90
CA ARG A 413 10.25 -19.25 -27.37
C ARG A 413 9.06 -19.99 -27.96
N ASP A 414 8.53 -20.97 -27.25
CA ASP A 414 7.42 -21.78 -27.78
C ASP A 414 6.09 -21.07 -27.62
N ILE A 415 5.84 -20.31 -26.53
CA ILE A 415 4.62 -19.51 -26.38
C ILE A 415 4.47 -18.44 -27.46
N LYS A 416 5.55 -17.80 -27.91
CA LYS A 416 5.51 -16.85 -29.05
C LYS A 416 5.00 -17.49 -30.34
N LYS A 417 5.22 -18.80 -30.51
CA LYS A 417 4.75 -19.54 -31.71
C LYS A 417 3.34 -20.07 -31.53
N LEU A 418 3.00 -20.49 -30.31
CA LEU A 418 1.70 -21.07 -29.97
C LEU A 418 0.61 -20.01 -29.84
N TYR A 419 0.98 -18.82 -29.36
CA TYR A 419 0.07 -17.72 -29.07
C TYR A 419 0.56 -16.42 -29.73
N PRO A 420 0.62 -16.35 -31.06
CA PRO A 420 1.05 -15.16 -31.79
C PRO A 420 0.09 -13.96 -31.57
N GLU A 421 -1.14 -14.22 -31.13
CA GLU A 421 -2.14 -13.24 -30.76
C GLU A 421 -1.82 -12.50 -29.42
N TYR A 422 -0.89 -13.05 -28.61
CA TYR A 422 -0.43 -12.45 -27.36
C TYR A 422 1.07 -12.08 -27.45
N PRO A 423 1.43 -11.09 -28.26
CA PRO A 423 2.83 -10.77 -28.54
C PRO A 423 3.61 -10.27 -27.33
N THR A 424 2.90 -9.75 -26.32
CA THR A 424 3.47 -9.20 -25.09
C THR A 424 3.47 -10.17 -23.91
N LEU A 425 3.02 -11.42 -24.12
CA LEU A 425 3.01 -12.44 -23.07
C LEU A 425 4.42 -12.82 -22.67
N LYS A 426 4.73 -12.63 -21.40
CA LYS A 426 6.02 -12.97 -20.78
C LYS A 426 5.89 -14.15 -19.84
N LEU A 427 6.98 -14.85 -19.62
CA LEU A 427 7.09 -15.88 -18.59
C LEU A 427 8.03 -15.43 -17.46
N MET A 428 7.59 -15.56 -16.24
CA MET A 428 8.33 -15.17 -15.05
C MET A 428 9.01 -16.40 -14.42
N SER A 429 10.29 -16.27 -14.13
CA SER A 429 11.10 -17.29 -13.43
C SER A 429 11.61 -16.75 -12.11
N ILE A 430 11.19 -17.36 -11.00
CA ILE A 430 11.72 -17.07 -9.68
C ILE A 430 13.14 -17.60 -9.53
N ILE A 431 13.98 -16.80 -8.89
CA ILE A 431 15.34 -17.22 -8.54
C ILE A 431 15.57 -17.08 -7.03
N TYR A 432 16.12 -18.14 -6.43
CA TYR A 432 16.66 -18.19 -5.07
C TYR A 432 18.18 -18.39 -5.04
N ASP A 433 18.75 -18.93 -6.12
CA ASP A 433 20.19 -19.05 -6.30
C ASP A 433 20.68 -17.79 -7.01
N HIS A 434 21.35 -16.93 -6.28
CA HIS A 434 21.81 -15.63 -6.78
C HIS A 434 23.09 -15.71 -7.63
N SER A 435 23.59 -16.89 -7.92
CA SER A 435 24.73 -17.04 -8.81
C SER A 435 24.34 -16.75 -10.27
N ILE A 436 25.09 -15.86 -10.91
CA ILE A 436 24.87 -15.49 -12.32
C ILE A 436 25.22 -16.67 -13.23
N PRO A 437 24.33 -17.09 -14.12
CA PRO A 437 24.61 -18.10 -15.13
C PRO A 437 25.75 -17.66 -16.06
N LYS A 438 26.60 -18.61 -16.47
CA LYS A 438 27.76 -18.29 -17.30
C LYS A 438 27.43 -18.06 -18.76
N THR A 439 26.57 -18.89 -19.33
CA THR A 439 26.27 -18.91 -20.75
C THR A 439 24.79 -18.79 -21.10
N VAL A 440 23.92 -19.19 -20.19
CA VAL A 440 22.47 -18.98 -20.33
C VAL A 440 22.18 -17.48 -20.22
N ARG A 441 21.32 -16.94 -21.04
CA ARG A 441 20.77 -15.58 -20.93
C ARG A 441 19.26 -15.67 -21.00
N PRO A 442 18.49 -14.84 -20.26
CA PRO A 442 17.05 -14.82 -20.41
C PRO A 442 16.65 -14.34 -21.79
N GLU A 443 15.54 -14.86 -22.34
CA GLU A 443 14.90 -14.30 -23.53
C GLU A 443 14.22 -12.97 -23.18
N GLU A 444 14.04 -12.08 -24.14
CA GLU A 444 13.38 -10.77 -23.95
C GLU A 444 11.97 -10.84 -23.36
N ASN A 445 11.28 -11.98 -23.52
CA ASN A 445 9.97 -12.25 -22.93
C ASN A 445 10.06 -13.16 -21.69
N VAL A 446 11.20 -13.16 -21.00
CA VAL A 446 11.39 -13.77 -19.68
C VAL A 446 11.59 -12.69 -18.66
N ILE A 447 10.88 -12.79 -17.55
CA ILE A 447 11.05 -11.95 -16.39
C ILE A 447 11.80 -12.74 -15.33
N ILE A 448 12.84 -12.17 -14.79
CA ILE A 448 13.55 -12.75 -13.64
C ILE A 448 12.97 -12.16 -12.38
N PHE A 449 12.39 -12.99 -11.52
CA PHE A 449 11.87 -12.56 -10.24
C PHE A 449 12.87 -12.87 -9.13
N PHE A 450 13.61 -11.85 -8.75
CA PHE A 450 14.69 -11.94 -7.78
C PHE A 450 14.12 -11.90 -6.36
N CYS A 451 14.22 -13.00 -5.63
CA CYS A 451 13.82 -13.07 -4.23
C CYS A 451 14.96 -12.55 -3.35
N GLY A 452 14.88 -11.29 -2.99
CA GLY A 452 15.85 -10.61 -2.16
C GLY A 452 15.61 -10.84 -0.68
N GLN A 453 16.33 -11.77 -0.09
CA GLN A 453 16.27 -11.98 1.36
C GLN A 453 17.55 -11.47 1.99
N GLY A 454 17.46 -10.25 2.53
CA GLY A 454 18.53 -9.61 3.28
C GLY A 454 18.13 -9.39 4.76
N CYS A 455 18.92 -8.61 5.49
CA CYS A 455 18.59 -8.21 6.85
C CYS A 455 17.40 -7.24 6.86
N ASN A 456 16.37 -7.56 7.61
CA ASN A 456 15.19 -6.70 7.73
C ASN A 456 15.36 -5.50 8.67
N ASN A 457 16.41 -5.49 9.48
CA ASN A 457 16.60 -4.44 10.48
C ASN A 457 17.41 -3.25 9.96
N HIS A 458 18.39 -3.48 9.09
CA HIS A 458 19.24 -2.43 8.54
C HIS A 458 18.87 -2.11 7.09
N PRO A 459 18.98 -0.85 6.65
CA PRO A 459 18.88 -0.53 5.23
C PRO A 459 19.79 -1.42 4.38
N ILE A 460 19.28 -1.87 3.25
CA ILE A 460 19.94 -2.90 2.43
C ILE A 460 21.35 -2.48 1.97
N ASN A 461 21.54 -1.18 1.75
CA ASN A 461 22.83 -0.61 1.29
C ASN A 461 23.66 0.05 2.39
N SER A 462 23.25 -0.03 3.65
CA SER A 462 23.89 0.70 4.76
C SER A 462 25.32 0.28 5.08
N GLY A 463 25.75 -0.91 4.64
CA GLY A 463 27.02 -1.51 5.02
C GLY A 463 27.08 -2.00 6.48
N LEU A 464 26.00 -1.84 7.26
CA LEU A 464 25.95 -2.25 8.67
C LEU A 464 25.82 -3.77 8.82
N CYS A 465 25.36 -4.46 7.78
CA CYS A 465 25.23 -5.91 7.74
C CYS A 465 26.31 -6.51 6.83
N ASP A 466 27.54 -6.62 7.34
CA ASP A 466 28.77 -6.93 6.58
C ASP A 466 29.31 -8.36 6.76
N GLY A 467 28.58 -9.25 7.41
CA GLY A 467 29.00 -10.64 7.56
C GLY A 467 29.77 -10.98 8.82
N ASN A 468 29.94 -10.05 9.75
CA ASN A 468 30.67 -10.33 11.00
C ASN A 468 29.87 -11.19 12.01
N LYS A 469 28.56 -11.38 11.77
CA LYS A 469 27.72 -12.26 12.60
C LYS A 469 27.23 -13.47 11.78
N PRO A 470 27.21 -14.68 12.35
CA PRO A 470 26.74 -15.85 11.64
C PRO A 470 25.22 -15.74 11.38
N LEU A 471 24.86 -15.62 10.12
CA LEU A 471 23.47 -15.74 9.67
C LEU A 471 23.11 -17.21 9.54
N ILE A 472 22.02 -17.60 10.17
CA ILE A 472 21.67 -19.03 10.26
C ILE A 472 21.28 -19.59 8.89
N HIS A 473 20.81 -18.79 7.95
CA HIS A 473 20.32 -19.32 6.67
C HIS A 473 20.49 -18.48 5.40
N LYS A 474 21.01 -17.22 5.40
CA LYS A 474 20.92 -16.36 4.20
C LYS A 474 22.08 -15.38 4.02
N LEU A 475 21.98 -14.60 2.93
CA LEU A 475 23.03 -13.68 2.53
C LEU A 475 22.98 -12.40 3.38
N HIS A 476 24.15 -11.85 3.68
CA HIS A 476 24.23 -10.50 4.22
C HIS A 476 23.74 -9.48 3.19
N ASN A 477 23.27 -8.32 3.63
CA ASN A 477 22.83 -7.26 2.74
C ASN A 477 23.88 -6.93 1.67
N SER A 478 25.15 -6.87 2.03
CA SER A 478 26.23 -6.64 1.06
C SER A 478 26.25 -7.66 -0.09
N ALA A 479 26.01 -8.92 0.19
CA ALA A 479 25.95 -9.96 -0.83
C ALA A 479 24.66 -9.90 -1.66
N VAL A 480 23.54 -9.52 -1.04
CA VAL A 480 22.27 -9.28 -1.77
C VAL A 480 22.43 -8.11 -2.73
N VAL A 481 23.02 -7.00 -2.27
CA VAL A 481 23.29 -5.81 -3.07
C VAL A 481 24.18 -6.12 -4.27
N GLU A 482 25.31 -6.81 -4.03
CA GLU A 482 26.22 -7.22 -5.11
C GLU A 482 25.51 -8.12 -6.12
N SER A 483 24.73 -9.07 -5.63
CA SER A 483 23.97 -9.98 -6.49
C SER A 483 22.90 -9.25 -7.27
N LEU A 484 22.13 -8.37 -6.64
CA LEU A 484 21.04 -7.63 -7.31
C LEU A 484 21.59 -6.77 -8.46
N LYS A 485 22.64 -5.98 -8.20
CA LYS A 485 23.27 -5.17 -9.25
C LYS A 485 23.75 -6.02 -10.43
N ALA A 486 24.39 -7.15 -10.13
CA ALA A 486 24.86 -8.07 -11.17
C ALA A 486 23.70 -8.73 -11.95
N TRP A 487 22.58 -9.05 -11.29
CA TRP A 487 21.40 -9.60 -11.95
C TRP A 487 20.66 -8.56 -12.79
N THR A 488 20.60 -7.32 -12.35
CA THR A 488 19.97 -6.23 -13.13
C THR A 488 20.76 -6.00 -14.42
N GLU A 489 22.09 -5.85 -14.34
CA GLU A 489 22.95 -5.75 -15.52
C GLU A 489 22.77 -6.95 -16.47
N TYR A 490 22.79 -8.17 -15.90
CA TYR A 490 22.63 -9.41 -16.65
C TYR A 490 21.29 -9.51 -17.40
N CYS A 491 20.18 -9.06 -16.81
CA CYS A 491 18.87 -9.05 -17.41
C CYS A 491 18.74 -7.97 -18.48
N HIS A 492 19.15 -6.74 -18.18
CA HIS A 492 19.09 -5.62 -19.10
C HIS A 492 19.97 -5.81 -20.35
N GLU A 493 21.17 -6.40 -20.19
CA GLU A 493 21.99 -6.80 -21.34
C GLU A 493 21.29 -7.78 -22.28
N ALA A 494 20.37 -8.58 -21.77
CA ALA A 494 19.59 -9.54 -22.53
C ALA A 494 18.25 -8.98 -23.05
N GLY A 495 17.89 -7.74 -22.69
CA GLY A 495 16.58 -7.15 -22.99
C GLY A 495 15.42 -7.75 -22.18
N ALA A 496 15.73 -8.41 -21.07
CA ALA A 496 14.77 -9.03 -20.15
C ALA A 496 14.51 -8.12 -18.95
N GLU A 497 13.34 -8.25 -18.34
CA GLU A 497 13.01 -7.54 -17.10
C GLU A 497 13.49 -8.30 -15.87
N ILE A 498 13.76 -7.52 -14.79
CA ILE A 498 14.02 -8.04 -13.47
C ILE A 498 13.04 -7.41 -12.47
N TRP A 499 12.30 -8.27 -11.76
CA TRP A 499 11.42 -7.85 -10.69
C TRP A 499 12.00 -8.26 -9.34
N PHE A 500 11.77 -7.44 -8.31
CA PHE A 500 12.28 -7.69 -6.97
C PHE A 500 11.15 -8.13 -6.03
N TRP A 501 11.37 -9.20 -5.28
CA TRP A 501 10.49 -9.67 -4.22
C TRP A 501 11.05 -9.27 -2.87
N TYR A 502 10.37 -8.35 -2.21
CA TYR A 502 10.78 -7.79 -0.94
C TYR A 502 9.95 -8.36 0.22
N TYR A 503 10.61 -8.76 1.30
CA TYR A 503 10.00 -9.38 2.47
C TYR A 503 10.16 -8.48 3.71
N PRO A 504 9.21 -7.60 4.02
CA PRO A 504 9.32 -6.66 5.13
C PRO A 504 8.77 -7.17 6.47
N THR A 505 8.36 -8.43 6.56
CA THR A 505 7.62 -8.96 7.71
C THR A 505 8.20 -10.29 8.22
N SER A 506 7.89 -10.64 9.48
CA SER A 506 8.07 -11.98 10.01
C SER A 506 6.75 -12.74 9.92
N PHE A 507 6.75 -13.90 9.29
CA PHE A 507 5.56 -14.73 9.15
C PHE A 507 5.27 -15.57 10.41
N LEU A 508 6.15 -15.57 11.40
CA LEU A 508 5.96 -16.38 12.59
C LEU A 508 5.03 -15.71 13.61
N PHE A 509 5.25 -14.40 13.88
CA PHE A 509 4.44 -13.65 14.85
C PHE A 509 4.08 -12.27 14.31
N TYR A 510 2.89 -12.10 13.78
CA TYR A 510 2.43 -10.79 13.27
C TYR A 510 2.12 -9.79 14.39
N MET A 511 1.93 -10.24 15.63
CA MET A 511 1.82 -9.36 16.77
C MET A 511 3.14 -8.76 17.21
N SER A 512 4.27 -9.22 16.67
CA SER A 512 5.58 -8.64 16.88
C SER A 512 6.05 -8.01 15.57
N PRO A 513 5.71 -6.73 15.31
CA PRO A 513 6.00 -6.09 14.03
C PRO A 513 7.51 -5.95 13.82
N CYS A 514 7.98 -6.17 12.59
CA CYS A 514 9.37 -5.94 12.26
C CYS A 514 9.74 -4.46 12.42
N PRO A 515 10.90 -4.15 13.07
CA PRO A 515 11.32 -2.77 13.34
C PRO A 515 11.94 -2.10 12.11
N ASN A 516 11.24 -2.13 10.97
CA ASN A 516 11.79 -1.76 9.68
C ASN A 516 11.06 -0.62 8.94
N VAL A 517 10.04 -0.01 9.53
CA VAL A 517 9.25 1.05 8.88
C VAL A 517 10.14 2.20 8.42
N LEU A 518 10.98 2.74 9.31
CA LEU A 518 11.79 3.94 9.03
C LEU A 518 12.95 3.70 8.05
N LYS A 519 13.27 2.45 7.71
CA LYS A 519 14.29 2.14 6.70
C LYS A 519 13.73 1.91 5.30
N LEU A 520 12.40 1.79 5.16
CA LEU A 520 11.79 1.38 3.89
C LEU A 520 12.11 2.33 2.75
N TYR A 521 12.13 3.65 3.01
CA TYR A 521 12.53 4.63 2.00
C TYR A 521 13.92 4.32 1.43
N ASP A 522 14.91 4.06 2.29
CA ASP A 522 16.27 3.77 1.86
C ASP A 522 16.35 2.49 1.02
N ASP A 523 15.55 1.49 1.38
CA ASP A 523 15.51 0.24 0.65
C ASP A 523 14.83 0.41 -0.72
N PHE A 524 13.73 1.12 -0.78
CA PHE A 524 13.00 1.38 -2.02
C PHE A 524 13.83 2.21 -3.00
N ASP A 525 14.35 3.34 -2.54
CA ASP A 525 15.20 4.21 -3.35
C ASP A 525 16.41 3.43 -3.90
N PHE A 526 17.09 2.65 -3.05
CA PHE A 526 18.22 1.87 -3.49
C PHE A 526 17.86 0.76 -4.49
N ILE A 527 16.80 -0.01 -4.22
CA ILE A 527 16.43 -1.16 -5.08
C ILE A 527 15.86 -0.67 -6.41
N ILE A 528 15.01 0.33 -6.37
CA ILE A 528 14.31 0.83 -7.56
C ILE A 528 15.21 1.80 -8.34
N ASN A 529 15.66 2.88 -7.70
CA ASN A 529 16.36 3.97 -8.40
C ASN A 529 17.84 3.67 -8.64
N GLU A 530 18.57 3.09 -7.64
CA GLU A 530 19.99 2.82 -7.81
C GLU A 530 20.28 1.48 -8.51
N CYS A 531 19.50 0.42 -8.24
CA CYS A 531 19.70 -0.87 -8.90
C CYS A 531 18.90 -0.98 -10.20
N GLY A 532 17.82 -0.22 -10.38
CA GLY A 532 17.06 -0.15 -11.62
C GLY A 532 16.23 -1.41 -11.90
N VAL A 533 15.52 -1.93 -10.91
CA VAL A 533 14.59 -3.05 -11.14
C VAL A 533 13.35 -2.57 -11.88
N ASP A 534 12.81 -3.39 -12.77
CA ASP A 534 11.67 -3.05 -13.62
C ASP A 534 10.32 -3.30 -12.94
N GLY A 535 10.30 -4.00 -11.82
CA GLY A 535 9.09 -4.30 -11.08
C GLY A 535 9.36 -4.61 -9.61
N PHE A 536 8.34 -4.38 -8.78
CA PHE A 536 8.46 -4.52 -7.34
C PHE A 536 7.26 -5.26 -6.73
N TYR A 537 7.55 -6.22 -5.88
CA TYR A 537 6.59 -6.96 -5.08
C TYR A 537 6.92 -6.82 -3.60
N PHE A 538 6.01 -6.20 -2.88
CA PHE A 538 6.09 -6.01 -1.44
C PHE A 538 5.20 -7.02 -0.73
N GLU A 539 5.78 -8.01 -0.08
CA GLU A 539 5.05 -9.06 0.61
C GLU A 539 4.78 -8.68 2.06
N CYS A 540 3.62 -8.11 2.32
CA CYS A 540 3.17 -7.78 3.67
C CYS A 540 2.74 -9.02 4.47
N GLY A 541 2.59 -8.82 5.77
CA GLY A 541 2.00 -9.82 6.66
C GLY A 541 0.53 -10.12 6.36
N GLY A 542 0.07 -11.29 6.75
CA GLY A 542 -1.32 -11.74 6.54
C GLY A 542 -2.34 -11.12 7.51
N ARG A 543 -1.93 -10.21 8.40
CA ARG A 543 -2.79 -9.58 9.41
C ARG A 543 -2.44 -8.09 9.56
N ASN A 544 -3.48 -7.29 9.80
CA ASN A 544 -3.31 -5.86 10.05
C ASN A 544 -3.00 -5.61 11.55
N TYR A 545 -1.78 -5.94 11.96
CA TYR A 545 -1.30 -5.67 13.31
C TYR A 545 -0.04 -4.81 13.28
N GLY A 546 0.12 -3.99 14.31
CA GLY A 546 1.23 -3.07 14.39
C GLY A 546 1.23 -2.08 13.23
N PHE A 547 2.32 -2.01 12.50
CA PHE A 547 2.52 -1.07 11.39
C PHE A 547 2.40 -1.71 9.99
N GLU A 548 1.78 -2.88 9.87
CA GLU A 548 1.73 -3.58 8.58
C GLU A 548 0.97 -2.78 7.51
N SER A 549 -0.20 -2.22 7.84
CA SER A 549 -0.97 -1.39 6.90
C SER A 549 -0.25 -0.07 6.54
N LEU A 550 0.46 0.53 7.50
CA LEU A 550 1.32 1.67 7.22
C LEU A 550 2.43 1.31 6.22
N LYS A 551 3.11 0.17 6.43
CA LYS A 551 4.16 -0.29 5.49
C LYS A 551 3.59 -0.54 4.10
N ALA A 552 2.41 -1.11 4.03
CA ALA A 552 1.73 -1.38 2.76
C ALA A 552 1.39 -0.08 2.01
N HIS A 553 0.85 0.91 2.71
CA HIS A 553 0.55 2.22 2.14
C HIS A 553 1.82 2.92 1.65
N LEU A 554 2.83 3.04 2.50
CA LEU A 554 4.12 3.64 2.13
C LEU A 554 4.78 2.95 0.93
N ALA A 555 4.64 1.63 0.81
CA ALA A 555 5.14 0.89 -0.33
C ALA A 555 4.35 1.21 -1.60
N SER A 556 3.01 1.26 -1.54
CA SER A 556 2.19 1.58 -2.71
C SER A 556 2.47 2.97 -3.26
N GLU A 557 2.60 3.96 -2.39
CA GLU A 557 2.95 5.33 -2.78
C GLU A 557 4.32 5.39 -3.48
N PHE A 558 5.35 4.83 -2.84
CA PHE A 558 6.71 4.90 -3.39
C PHE A 558 6.88 4.11 -4.70
N ILE A 559 6.30 2.91 -4.81
CA ILE A 559 6.44 2.12 -6.06
C ILE A 559 5.65 2.68 -7.23
N TYR A 560 4.67 3.56 -6.95
CA TYR A 560 3.96 4.30 -7.99
C TYR A 560 4.77 5.51 -8.47
N ASP A 561 5.30 6.29 -7.53
CA ASP A 561 6.14 7.46 -7.79
C ASP A 561 7.52 7.30 -7.10
N PRO A 562 8.47 6.62 -7.76
CA PRO A 562 9.81 6.41 -7.20
C PRO A 562 10.67 7.69 -7.10
N ASP A 563 10.28 8.76 -7.77
CA ASP A 563 10.95 10.08 -7.67
C ASP A 563 10.59 10.84 -6.39
N MET A 564 9.67 10.30 -5.59
CA MET A 564 9.26 10.87 -4.30
C MET A 564 10.44 11.17 -3.40
N THR A 565 10.50 12.39 -2.88
CA THR A 565 11.54 12.79 -1.93
C THR A 565 11.34 12.14 -0.55
N ARG A 566 12.41 12.11 0.25
CA ARG A 566 12.33 11.62 1.64
C ARG A 566 11.39 12.49 2.49
N GLU A 567 11.34 13.77 2.23
CA GLU A 567 10.46 14.72 2.91
C GLU A 567 8.99 14.40 2.64
N GLU A 568 8.63 14.19 1.38
CA GLU A 568 7.27 13.78 0.97
C GLU A 568 6.89 12.43 1.57
N TYR A 569 7.75 11.44 1.46
CA TYR A 569 7.55 10.14 2.09
C TYR A 569 7.34 10.21 3.61
N THR A 570 8.14 11.04 4.29
CA THR A 570 8.02 11.24 5.74
C THR A 570 6.72 11.96 6.10
N GLN A 571 6.25 12.86 5.24
CA GLN A 571 4.97 13.53 5.43
C GLN A 571 3.81 12.53 5.29
N ILE A 572 3.81 11.68 4.26
CA ILE A 572 2.82 10.61 4.08
C ILE A 572 2.78 9.69 5.31
N LEU A 573 3.95 9.32 5.85
CA LEU A 573 4.02 8.54 7.08
C LEU A 573 3.35 9.23 8.25
N LYS A 574 3.63 10.53 8.46
CA LYS A 574 3.05 11.30 9.57
C LYS A 574 1.55 11.51 9.39
N ASP A 575 1.11 11.78 8.18
CA ASP A 575 -0.31 11.92 7.84
C ASP A 575 -1.07 10.62 8.12
N TYR A 576 -0.48 9.48 7.75
CA TYR A 576 -1.04 8.17 8.09
C TYR A 576 -1.18 8.00 9.62
N LEU A 577 -0.12 8.30 10.38
CA LEU A 577 -0.16 8.17 11.84
C LEU A 577 -1.23 9.08 12.47
N TYR A 578 -1.34 10.32 11.98
CA TYR A 578 -2.35 11.26 12.46
C TYR A 578 -3.78 10.77 12.18
N ILE A 579 -4.03 10.31 10.96
CA ILE A 579 -5.36 9.87 10.55
C ILE A 579 -5.75 8.57 11.25
N TYR A 580 -4.80 7.64 11.40
CA TYR A 580 -5.09 6.31 11.92
C TYR A 580 -5.10 6.24 13.44
N TYR A 581 -4.27 7.05 14.11
CA TYR A 581 -4.09 7.05 15.57
C TYR A 581 -4.55 8.36 16.24
N GLY A 582 -5.07 9.30 15.47
CA GLY A 582 -5.64 10.54 15.98
C GLY A 582 -4.62 11.49 16.61
N ALA A 583 -5.09 12.36 17.51
CA ALA A 583 -4.29 13.40 18.17
C ALA A 583 -3.08 12.88 18.96
N GLY A 584 -3.01 11.57 19.23
CA GLY A 584 -1.89 10.90 19.88
C GLY A 584 -0.73 10.54 18.97
N TYR A 585 -0.78 10.87 17.67
CA TYR A 585 0.16 10.41 16.65
C TYR A 585 1.64 10.73 16.93
N GLU A 586 1.94 11.84 17.60
CA GLU A 586 3.32 12.19 17.96
C GLU A 586 3.92 11.19 18.96
N TYR A 587 3.12 10.68 19.92
CA TYR A 587 3.54 9.60 20.81
C TYR A 587 3.79 8.31 20.03
N ILE A 588 2.96 8.04 19.03
CA ILE A 588 3.14 6.86 18.19
C ILE A 588 4.37 7.00 17.28
N TYR A 589 4.68 8.20 16.81
CA TYR A 589 5.90 8.46 16.07
C TYR A 589 7.15 8.26 16.96
N GLU A 590 7.16 8.77 18.21
CA GLU A 590 8.25 8.52 19.17
C GLU A 590 8.37 7.01 19.48
N TYR A 591 7.24 6.32 19.66
CA TYR A 591 7.24 4.86 19.80
C TYR A 591 7.86 4.16 18.58
N LEU A 592 7.52 4.59 17.38
CA LEU A 592 8.05 4.04 16.12
C LEU A 592 9.57 4.25 16.01
N GLU A 593 10.07 5.42 16.42
CA GLU A 593 11.51 5.69 16.48
C GLU A 593 12.23 4.75 17.47
N MET A 594 11.69 4.59 18.67
CA MET A 594 12.23 3.66 19.66
C MET A 594 12.19 2.21 19.19
N HIS A 595 11.10 1.82 18.53
CA HIS A 595 10.91 0.52 17.93
C HIS A 595 11.96 0.27 16.82
N HIS A 596 12.22 1.24 15.96
CA HIS A 596 13.27 1.18 14.95
C HIS A 596 14.66 1.04 15.57
N VAL A 597 14.97 1.86 16.58
CA VAL A 597 16.26 1.79 17.28
C VAL A 597 16.48 0.41 17.88
N SER A 598 15.45 -0.19 18.49
CA SER A 598 15.55 -1.53 19.08
C SER A 598 15.96 -2.62 18.09
N GLY A 599 15.64 -2.47 16.81
CA GLY A 599 16.02 -3.40 15.75
C GLY A 599 17.38 -3.13 15.12
N THR A 600 17.88 -1.89 15.22
CA THR A 600 19.10 -1.46 14.48
C THR A 600 20.37 -1.45 15.30
N MET A 601 20.33 -1.67 16.63
CA MET A 601 21.51 -1.50 17.48
C MET A 601 22.64 -2.50 17.19
N ASP A 602 22.40 -3.79 17.27
CA ASP A 602 23.46 -4.78 17.07
C ASP A 602 22.96 -6.11 16.49
N THR A 603 21.71 -6.17 16.09
CA THR A 603 21.06 -7.37 15.63
C THR A 603 20.97 -7.37 14.12
N CYS A 604 21.72 -8.24 13.46
CA CYS A 604 21.49 -8.60 12.08
C CYS A 604 20.71 -9.90 12.04
N TYR A 605 19.42 -9.81 11.83
CA TYR A 605 18.59 -11.00 11.68
C TYR A 605 17.98 -11.09 10.30
N LEU A 606 18.00 -12.29 9.82
CA LEU A 606 17.63 -12.66 8.48
C LEU A 606 16.76 -13.89 8.48
N ASN A 607 15.53 -13.69 8.72
CA ASN A 607 14.56 -14.72 8.44
C ASN A 607 13.18 -14.08 8.41
N ASN A 608 12.32 -14.59 7.55
CA ASN A 608 10.91 -14.25 7.56
C ASN A 608 10.14 -15.01 8.66
N PHE A 609 10.85 -15.74 9.50
CA PHE A 609 10.31 -16.60 10.58
C PHE A 609 11.10 -16.37 11.85
N ASN A 610 11.13 -15.12 12.34
CA ASN A 610 11.86 -14.76 13.53
C ASN A 610 10.97 -14.80 14.77
N TYR A 611 11.55 -15.22 15.89
CA TYR A 611 10.96 -14.99 17.20
C TYR A 611 11.11 -13.51 17.59
N PRO A 612 10.22 -12.96 18.46
CA PRO A 612 10.35 -11.58 18.90
C PRO A 612 11.76 -11.24 19.42
N GLN A 613 12.32 -12.09 20.28
CA GLN A 613 13.66 -11.93 20.84
C GLN A 613 14.80 -11.99 19.82
N GLU A 614 14.54 -12.39 18.59
CA GLU A 614 15.53 -12.44 17.52
C GLU A 614 15.50 -11.18 16.65
N MET A 615 14.37 -10.48 16.61
CA MET A 615 14.19 -9.28 15.78
C MET A 615 14.73 -8.02 16.44
N TYR A 616 14.88 -8.03 17.77
CA TYR A 616 15.18 -6.84 18.55
C TYR A 616 16.43 -7.06 19.43
N ASP A 617 17.03 -5.94 19.83
CA ASP A 617 18.01 -5.95 20.90
C ASP A 617 17.30 -6.13 22.25
N GLU A 618 17.49 -7.28 22.88
CA GLU A 618 16.82 -7.66 24.13
C GLU A 618 17.18 -6.71 25.28
N GLU A 619 18.45 -6.27 25.36
CA GLU A 619 18.91 -5.35 26.42
C GLU A 619 18.21 -3.98 26.25
N TYR A 620 18.12 -3.49 25.04
CA TYR A 620 17.41 -2.23 24.76
C TYR A 620 15.93 -2.34 25.09
N LEU A 621 15.24 -3.41 24.69
CA LEU A 621 13.83 -3.61 24.99
C LEU A 621 13.59 -3.72 26.49
N CYS A 622 14.39 -4.51 27.21
CA CYS A 622 14.30 -4.62 28.68
C CYS A 622 14.44 -3.26 29.37
N ALA A 623 15.33 -2.41 28.87
CA ALA A 623 15.56 -1.08 29.44
C ALA A 623 14.47 -0.06 29.10
N ASN A 624 13.74 -0.23 27.98
CA ASN A 624 12.85 0.80 27.42
C ASN A 624 11.38 0.38 27.28
N TYR A 625 11.02 -0.85 27.57
CA TYR A 625 9.65 -1.34 27.41
C TYR A 625 8.60 -0.50 28.13
N GLU A 626 8.85 -0.14 29.39
CA GLU A 626 7.91 0.71 30.15
C GLU A 626 7.67 2.06 29.46
N LYS A 627 8.73 2.69 28.93
CA LYS A 627 8.62 3.96 28.21
C LYS A 627 7.87 3.79 26.89
N MET A 628 8.16 2.74 26.13
CA MET A 628 7.47 2.44 24.87
C MET A 628 5.98 2.21 25.10
N ARG A 629 5.64 1.46 26.16
CA ARG A 629 4.26 1.23 26.55
C ARG A 629 3.56 2.52 26.99
N GLU A 630 4.23 3.37 27.78
CA GLU A 630 3.72 4.66 28.24
C GLU A 630 3.34 5.58 27.07
N LEU A 631 4.12 5.57 25.97
CA LEU A 631 3.82 6.34 24.77
C LEU A 631 2.50 5.89 24.13
N VAL A 632 2.31 4.58 23.95
CA VAL A 632 1.06 4.05 23.36
C VAL A 632 -0.14 4.33 24.29
N VAL A 633 0.01 4.14 25.61
CA VAL A 633 -1.05 4.46 26.60
C VAL A 633 -1.37 5.96 26.59
N SER A 634 -0.36 6.83 26.41
CA SER A 634 -0.58 8.27 26.29
C SER A 634 -1.37 8.64 25.04
N ALA A 635 -1.11 7.96 23.93
CA ALA A 635 -1.91 8.13 22.72
C ALA A 635 -3.37 7.64 22.93
N ILE A 636 -3.57 6.48 23.57
CA ILE A 636 -4.90 5.95 23.89
C ILE A 636 -5.73 6.98 24.69
N ALA A 637 -5.09 7.72 25.62
CA ALA A 637 -5.79 8.74 26.40
C ALA A 637 -6.29 9.93 25.57
N LEU A 638 -5.82 10.09 24.34
CA LEU A 638 -6.22 11.15 23.40
C LEU A 638 -7.19 10.67 22.32
N ALA A 639 -7.49 9.37 22.27
CA ALA A 639 -8.42 8.82 21.27
C ALA A 639 -9.79 9.51 21.36
N LYS A 640 -10.30 9.97 20.23
CA LYS A 640 -11.57 10.73 20.12
C LYS A 640 -12.77 9.84 19.87
N ASP A 641 -12.57 8.72 19.21
CA ASP A 641 -13.61 7.80 18.81
C ASP A 641 -13.24 6.33 18.99
N ALA A 642 -14.16 5.45 18.65
CA ALA A 642 -13.98 4.01 18.82
C ALA A 642 -12.97 3.42 17.83
N SER A 643 -12.80 4.02 16.66
CA SER A 643 -11.88 3.55 15.62
C SER A 643 -10.43 3.85 16.01
N GLU A 644 -10.14 5.09 16.42
CA GLU A 644 -8.84 5.48 16.97
C GLU A 644 -8.47 4.63 18.19
N LEU A 645 -9.43 4.44 19.11
CA LEU A 645 -9.23 3.62 20.29
C LEU A 645 -8.89 2.17 19.95
N GLU A 646 -9.63 1.56 19.01
CA GLU A 646 -9.36 0.19 18.57
C GLU A 646 -7.98 0.05 17.94
N ALA A 647 -7.59 0.97 17.07
CA ALA A 647 -6.28 0.97 16.42
C ALA A 647 -5.14 1.07 17.45
N LEU A 648 -5.28 1.97 18.42
CA LEU A 648 -4.29 2.17 19.47
C LEU A 648 -4.22 1.00 20.46
N GLU A 649 -5.34 0.43 20.88
CA GLU A 649 -5.36 -0.76 21.73
C GLU A 649 -4.77 -1.99 21.03
N LYS A 650 -4.98 -2.16 19.74
CA LYS A 650 -4.30 -3.20 18.95
C LYS A 650 -2.80 -2.97 18.86
N LEU A 651 -2.37 -1.71 18.74
CA LEU A 651 -0.94 -1.37 18.79
C LEU A 651 -0.34 -1.64 20.18
N LEU A 652 -1.09 -1.38 21.26
CA LEU A 652 -0.67 -1.72 22.63
C LEU A 652 -0.44 -3.24 22.79
N VAL A 653 -1.32 -4.06 22.21
CA VAL A 653 -1.09 -5.52 22.19
C VAL A 653 0.24 -5.87 21.51
N CYS A 654 0.56 -5.24 20.40
CA CYS A 654 1.82 -5.46 19.70
C CYS A 654 3.05 -5.01 20.52
N CYS A 655 2.92 -3.88 21.21
CA CYS A 655 3.93 -3.36 22.10
C CYS A 655 4.16 -4.32 23.28
N ASP A 656 3.08 -4.75 23.93
CA ASP A 656 3.14 -5.64 25.09
C ASP A 656 3.61 -7.03 24.69
N PHE A 657 3.15 -7.60 23.57
CA PHE A 657 3.61 -8.90 23.09
C PHE A 657 5.13 -8.92 22.87
N THR A 658 5.67 -7.88 22.26
CA THR A 658 7.11 -7.74 22.00
C THR A 658 7.88 -7.47 23.29
N GLY A 659 7.44 -6.48 24.07
CA GLY A 659 8.14 -6.05 25.28
C GLY A 659 8.14 -7.09 26.38
N LEU A 660 6.99 -7.75 26.62
CA LEU A 660 6.87 -8.81 27.61
C LEU A 660 7.76 -10.02 27.28
N SER A 661 7.97 -10.32 25.97
CA SER A 661 8.90 -11.38 25.58
C SER A 661 10.32 -11.09 26.04
N ALA A 662 10.76 -9.84 25.97
CA ALA A 662 12.10 -9.41 26.41
C ALA A 662 12.25 -9.39 27.94
N VAL A 663 11.25 -8.86 28.67
CA VAL A 663 11.33 -8.72 30.12
C VAL A 663 10.92 -9.98 30.89
N HIS A 664 10.43 -11.02 30.23
CA HIS A 664 9.91 -12.23 30.88
C HIS A 664 10.89 -12.86 31.87
N THR A 665 12.14 -13.05 31.45
CA THR A 665 13.17 -13.65 32.32
C THR A 665 13.47 -12.75 33.52
N ASP A 666 13.64 -11.45 33.32
CA ASP A 666 14.01 -10.53 34.37
C ASP A 666 12.84 -10.24 35.34
N TRP A 667 11.69 -9.86 34.82
CA TRP A 667 10.56 -9.46 35.64
C TRP A 667 9.85 -10.63 36.30
N TYR A 668 9.53 -11.70 35.53
CA TYR A 668 8.76 -12.83 36.03
C TYR A 668 9.64 -13.93 36.64
N LYS A 669 10.56 -14.53 35.88
CA LYS A 669 11.34 -15.67 36.34
C LYS A 669 12.34 -15.30 37.44
N ASN A 670 12.96 -14.12 37.37
CA ASN A 670 13.86 -13.61 38.40
C ASN A 670 13.15 -12.84 39.52
N GLY A 671 11.88 -12.50 39.33
CA GLY A 671 11.05 -11.86 40.38
C GLY A 671 11.27 -10.37 40.56
N ASN A 672 11.89 -9.68 39.58
CA ASN A 672 12.21 -8.26 39.75
C ASN A 672 10.99 -7.34 39.60
N ASN A 673 9.95 -7.75 38.82
CA ASN A 673 8.70 -7.00 38.66
C ASN A 673 7.52 -7.93 38.29
N VAL A 674 7.22 -8.93 39.09
CA VAL A 674 6.18 -9.94 38.81
C VAL A 674 4.79 -9.29 38.68
N ASP A 675 4.45 -8.35 39.57
CA ASP A 675 3.14 -7.71 39.54
C ASP A 675 2.94 -6.89 38.27
N GLY A 676 3.97 -6.15 37.85
CA GLY A 676 3.93 -5.40 36.57
C GLY A 676 3.84 -6.31 35.37
N TYR A 677 4.59 -7.42 35.35
CA TYR A 677 4.50 -8.41 34.25
C TYR A 677 3.10 -8.99 34.13
N VAL A 678 2.54 -9.48 35.26
CA VAL A 678 1.21 -10.09 35.28
C VAL A 678 0.13 -9.10 34.84
N ALA A 679 0.20 -7.84 35.35
CA ALA A 679 -0.78 -6.82 34.99
C ALA A 679 -0.79 -6.51 33.49
N ASN A 680 0.38 -6.28 32.90
CA ASN A 680 0.47 -5.99 31.46
C ASN A 680 0.11 -7.21 30.60
N TYR A 681 0.47 -8.41 31.05
CA TYR A 681 0.13 -9.66 30.37
C TYR A 681 -1.39 -9.91 30.37
N ASP A 682 -2.06 -9.73 31.50
CA ASP A 682 -3.51 -9.87 31.61
C ASP A 682 -4.24 -8.86 30.73
N GLU A 683 -3.81 -7.59 30.73
CA GLU A 683 -4.38 -6.56 29.88
C GLU A 683 -4.21 -6.89 28.39
N MET A 684 -3.02 -7.33 27.98
CA MET A 684 -2.78 -7.81 26.62
C MET A 684 -3.73 -8.95 26.24
N CYS A 685 -3.91 -9.93 27.13
CA CYS A 685 -4.83 -11.05 26.89
C CYS A 685 -6.30 -10.61 26.77
N GLU A 686 -6.73 -9.66 27.61
CA GLU A 686 -8.08 -9.07 27.52
C GLU A 686 -8.30 -8.36 26.17
N LEU A 687 -7.32 -7.58 25.70
CA LEU A 687 -7.40 -6.90 24.40
C LEU A 687 -7.36 -7.87 23.21
N ILE A 688 -6.53 -8.92 23.27
CA ILE A 688 -6.52 -10.00 22.29
C ILE A 688 -7.91 -10.63 22.16
N GLN A 689 -8.55 -10.90 23.31
CA GLN A 689 -9.89 -11.46 23.33
C GLN A 689 -10.95 -10.46 22.84
N LYS A 690 -10.85 -9.19 23.26
CA LYS A 690 -11.77 -8.11 22.85
C LYS A 690 -11.81 -7.92 21.33
N TYR A 691 -10.66 -7.98 20.66
CA TYR A 691 -10.53 -7.74 19.24
C TYR A 691 -10.35 -9.01 18.41
N GLU A 692 -10.53 -10.18 19.01
CA GLU A 692 -10.37 -11.48 18.36
C GLU A 692 -9.03 -11.62 17.61
N MET A 693 -7.98 -10.99 18.16
CA MET A 693 -6.66 -11.02 17.55
C MET A 693 -6.07 -12.41 17.59
N ARG A 694 -5.34 -12.78 16.55
CA ARG A 694 -4.68 -14.08 16.43
C ARG A 694 -3.17 -13.90 16.48
N PRO A 695 -2.52 -14.39 17.56
CA PRO A 695 -1.09 -14.18 17.79
C PRO A 695 -0.20 -14.82 16.72
N SER A 696 -0.55 -16.04 16.35
CA SER A 696 0.13 -16.74 15.27
C SER A 696 -0.66 -16.63 13.99
N THR A 697 0.04 -16.57 12.91
CA THR A 697 -0.54 -16.37 11.60
C THR A 697 -0.17 -17.43 10.63
N PHE A 698 0.94 -18.13 10.86
CA PHE A 698 1.17 -19.34 10.14
C PHE A 698 0.07 -20.32 10.56
N GLN A 699 -0.83 -20.55 9.66
CA GLN A 699 -1.48 -21.83 9.60
C GLN A 699 -0.31 -22.80 9.40
N ASN A 700 -0.19 -23.82 10.25
CA ASN A 700 0.61 -24.98 9.87
C ASN A 700 0.35 -25.28 8.40
N GLU A 701 1.29 -25.81 7.67
CA GLU A 701 1.11 -26.12 6.23
C GLU A 701 -0.18 -26.92 5.94
N ASP A 702 -0.78 -27.51 6.99
CA ASP A 702 -2.08 -28.20 6.97
C ASP A 702 -3.30 -27.30 7.22
N GLY A 703 -3.09 -25.98 7.43
CA GLY A 703 -4.18 -25.02 7.65
C GLY A 703 -4.75 -24.97 9.06
N THR A 704 -4.19 -25.71 10.01
CA THR A 704 -4.63 -25.64 11.41
C THR A 704 -4.00 -24.44 12.11
N PRO A 705 -4.80 -23.54 12.72
CA PRO A 705 -4.25 -22.46 13.52
C PRO A 705 -3.54 -23.04 14.74
N GLU A 706 -2.29 -22.66 14.95
CA GLU A 706 -1.63 -22.92 16.23
C GLU A 706 -2.43 -22.24 17.35
N GLN A 707 -2.86 -23.02 18.32
CA GLN A 707 -3.50 -22.51 19.52
C GLN A 707 -2.42 -22.23 20.55
N LEU A 708 -2.01 -20.98 20.68
CA LEU A 708 -1.15 -20.55 21.76
C LEU A 708 -1.95 -20.49 23.07
N ASP A 709 -1.40 -21.07 24.11
CA ASP A 709 -2.01 -21.00 25.45
C ASP A 709 -1.53 -19.73 26.17
N PHE A 710 -2.39 -18.73 26.27
CA PHE A 710 -2.15 -17.49 26.98
C PHE A 710 -2.45 -17.61 28.51
N THR A 711 -2.79 -18.79 29.02
CA THR A 711 -3.08 -18.96 30.43
C THR A 711 -1.86 -19.32 31.27
N ASP A 712 -0.74 -19.60 30.62
CA ASP A 712 0.51 -20.05 31.25
C ASP A 712 1.56 -18.92 31.20
N TYR A 713 1.80 -18.28 32.36
CA TYR A 713 2.85 -17.25 32.47
C TYR A 713 4.28 -17.84 32.47
N GLU A 714 4.43 -19.13 32.80
CA GLU A 714 5.73 -19.82 32.83
C GLU A 714 6.24 -20.20 31.43
N ASN A 715 5.30 -20.69 30.60
CA ASN A 715 5.54 -21.02 29.20
C ASN A 715 4.78 -20.05 28.32
N SER A 716 5.30 -18.86 28.21
CA SER A 716 4.70 -17.77 27.43
C SER A 716 4.49 -18.17 25.98
N PRO A 717 3.56 -17.51 25.24
CA PRO A 717 3.23 -17.89 23.86
C PRO A 717 4.43 -17.99 22.93
N TRP A 718 5.45 -17.13 23.13
CA TRP A 718 6.71 -17.18 22.38
C TRP A 718 7.63 -18.35 22.74
N ASP A 719 7.45 -19.00 23.91
CA ASP A 719 8.17 -20.19 24.30
C ASP A 719 7.49 -21.48 23.78
N GLN A 720 6.21 -21.42 23.41
CA GLN A 720 5.41 -22.60 23.01
C GLN A 720 5.65 -23.01 21.54
N VAL A 721 6.16 -22.10 20.73
CA VAL A 721 6.43 -22.31 19.29
C VAL A 721 7.87 -22.76 19.03
N ALA A 722 8.70 -22.86 20.08
CA ALA A 722 10.13 -23.18 19.98
C ALA A 722 10.43 -24.65 19.63
#